data_675e1c332dba80752d25d608ab9dcac6
#
_entry.id   675e1c332dba80752d25d608ab9dcac6
#
_cell.length_a   1.000
_cell.length_b   1.000
_cell.length_c   1.000
_cell.angle_alpha   90.00
_cell.angle_beta   90.00
_cell.angle_gamma   90.00
#
_symmetry.space_group_name_H-M   'P 1'
#
loop_
_entity.id
_entity.type
_entity.pdbx_description
1 polymer ?
#
loop_
_entity_poly.entity_id
_entity_poly.type
_entity_poly.pdbx_seq_one_letter_code
_entity_poly.pdbx_strand_id
1 'polypeptide(L)'
;MSVGFDVGTYNLVCCKRNEKGDFVYKREVNAFLSMPLDNEFVFNMMKMAGVPLIKREDANVAYALGEASVNMAYTMTQLELSRPMKDGCVNPKEQDAFQIMNVMIHSLLDEVQKDKEILYYCVPANAINEQTDAEYHQKIVEAIFKAYKSENGYTVDARPINEGMALVYAELKDKMFTGVGVSCLCPGTKVYTNKGLKNIEDVVEGDEVFTHKGRWRTVYDTVPTFFSGTKTKIKLWGYSGPTETYEFVDNHKLYVLRNDQWQWIGCEEIKVGDIVGEPIEKNDSIERPEIEVLSRNTCSKIWKTTHYNLSPEMCELIGYFLGDGSVNLKEGCFQLDFAKHEHDNIERVMWLIKEVFGKKSSKTKKGKNCTRIKCYQKAIAKWFKNNCYNDNKDKKCPFVIGCLTDEEAKSLLCGLIKSDGMITESHISFFNSNSHLAHVCKQLFGRCGIAASLGTREPRNHYYELENRVITDKKVSCRVNTSAQLGFNILQESLNFKREINSNYRPEKRITNKVENGFMLSTVKSIETEPYTGLVHDLRVAEDHSFSGPNLVIKNCGAGMINVAYSLFGAPVFTFAIVNSGDWIDKQAAHATGETIAFINKEKTKIDLNKEPTNLIERAIITQYQLMIEKTVVNIKKGFENNKQKNAKLDAPIDFIVAGGTASPPGFDKFFEKLLREAKLSVDVGRVIRPDDPLYSVARGCLIASENVK
;
A
#
# COMPACT_ATOMS: atom_id res chain seq x y z
N MET A 1 -16.92 6.58 33.71
CA MET A 1 -16.79 6.84 32.24
C MET A 1 -17.17 5.58 31.52
N SER A 2 -17.55 5.67 30.25
CA SER A 2 -17.89 4.49 29.42
C SER A 2 -16.78 4.28 28.37
N VAL A 3 -16.63 3.05 27.90
CA VAL A 3 -15.61 2.67 26.93
C VAL A 3 -16.25 1.92 25.77
N GLY A 4 -15.87 2.25 24.56
CA GLY A 4 -16.19 1.50 23.35
C GLY A 4 -14.92 0.83 22.78
N PHE A 5 -15.01 -0.44 22.45
CA PHE A 5 -13.86 -1.20 21.96
C PHE A 5 -14.18 -1.95 20.66
N ASP A 6 -13.43 -1.67 19.62
CA ASP A 6 -13.47 -2.43 18.36
C ASP A 6 -12.36 -3.50 18.35
N VAL A 7 -12.77 -4.77 18.33
CA VAL A 7 -11.85 -5.92 18.30
C VAL A 7 -11.72 -6.41 16.89
N GLY A 8 -10.97 -5.68 16.07
CA GLY A 8 -10.80 -5.99 14.66
C GLY A 8 -9.60 -6.91 14.37
N THR A 9 -9.65 -7.63 13.26
CA THR A 9 -8.56 -8.53 12.80
C THR A 9 -7.23 -7.80 12.62
N TYR A 10 -7.26 -6.55 12.19
CA TYR A 10 -6.07 -5.75 11.90
C TYR A 10 -5.74 -4.71 12.96
N ASN A 11 -6.74 -4.15 13.60
CA ASN A 11 -6.59 -3.11 14.60
C ASN A 11 -7.50 -3.39 15.79
N LEU A 12 -6.99 -3.07 16.95
CA LEU A 12 -7.76 -2.95 18.18
C LEU A 12 -7.96 -1.45 18.40
N VAL A 13 -9.20 -1.00 18.58
CA VAL A 13 -9.51 0.43 18.74
C VAL A 13 -10.34 0.63 20.02
N CYS A 14 -9.80 1.46 20.93
CA CYS A 14 -10.49 1.90 22.13
C CYS A 14 -11.01 3.34 21.93
N CYS A 15 -12.28 3.59 22.20
CA CYS A 15 -12.91 4.91 22.10
C CYS A 15 -13.43 5.35 23.47
N LYS A 16 -13.11 6.59 23.85
CA LYS A 16 -13.57 7.25 25.09
C LYS A 16 -13.97 8.70 24.81
N ARG A 17 -14.59 9.38 25.79
CA ARG A 17 -14.75 10.83 25.76
C ARG A 17 -13.67 11.52 26.60
N ASN A 18 -13.16 12.64 26.10
CA ASN A 18 -12.33 13.55 26.92
C ASN A 18 -13.21 14.40 27.87
N GLU A 19 -12.57 15.22 28.67
CA GLU A 19 -13.27 16.13 29.60
C GLU A 19 -14.19 17.15 28.92
N LYS A 20 -13.95 17.43 27.63
CA LYS A 20 -14.77 18.33 26.81
C LYS A 20 -15.97 17.62 26.14
N GLY A 21 -16.03 16.29 26.26
CA GLY A 21 -17.06 15.46 25.64
C GLY A 21 -16.75 14.99 24.22
N ASP A 22 -15.56 15.30 23.67
CA ASP A 22 -15.15 14.86 22.34
C ASP A 22 -14.73 13.39 22.36
N PHE A 23 -14.84 12.71 21.21
CA PHE A 23 -14.37 11.34 21.05
C PHE A 23 -12.83 11.31 20.97
N VAL A 24 -12.23 10.43 21.75
CA VAL A 24 -10.77 10.16 21.74
C VAL A 24 -10.56 8.69 21.48
N TYR A 25 -9.64 8.37 20.59
CA TYR A 25 -9.37 7.01 20.16
C TYR A 25 -7.93 6.61 20.51
N LYS A 26 -7.76 5.39 21.06
CA LYS A 26 -6.48 4.68 21.13
C LYS A 26 -6.55 3.48 20.23
N ARG A 27 -5.46 3.21 19.51
CA ARG A 27 -5.38 2.10 18.55
C ARG A 27 -4.08 1.35 18.73
N GLU A 28 -4.13 0.03 18.54
CA GLU A 28 -2.96 -0.84 18.45
C GLU A 28 -3.10 -1.79 17.25
N VAL A 29 -1.97 -2.17 16.67
CA VAL A 29 -1.96 -3.16 15.58
C VAL A 29 -2.13 -4.55 16.16
N ASN A 30 -3.13 -5.29 15.70
CA ASN A 30 -3.40 -6.65 16.16
C ASN A 30 -2.46 -7.66 15.48
N ALA A 31 -1.17 -7.65 15.91
CA ALA A 31 -0.11 -8.48 15.36
C ALA A 31 0.94 -8.82 16.42
N PHE A 32 1.71 -9.88 16.19
CA PHE A 32 2.83 -10.29 17.04
C PHE A 32 3.95 -10.93 16.24
N LEU A 33 5.14 -10.97 16.83
CA LEU A 33 6.34 -11.59 16.30
C LEU A 33 6.83 -12.64 17.29
N SER A 34 6.98 -13.90 16.85
CA SER A 34 7.53 -14.97 17.69
C SER A 34 9.03 -15.12 17.50
N MET A 35 9.76 -15.37 18.61
CA MET A 35 11.19 -15.60 18.59
C MET A 35 11.61 -16.61 19.65
N PRO A 36 12.68 -17.41 19.41
CA PRO A 36 13.24 -18.29 20.41
C PRO A 36 13.85 -17.54 21.60
N LEU A 37 13.63 -18.04 22.82
CA LEU A 37 14.18 -17.42 24.06
C LEU A 37 15.68 -17.59 24.23
N ASP A 38 16.30 -18.55 23.56
CA ASP A 38 17.75 -18.78 23.55
C ASP A 38 18.55 -17.66 22.87
N ASN A 39 17.90 -16.77 22.14
CA ASN A 39 18.51 -15.55 21.62
C ASN A 39 18.46 -14.41 22.64
N GLU A 40 19.21 -14.57 23.76
CA GLU A 40 19.26 -13.58 24.83
C GLU A 40 19.63 -12.17 24.37
N PHE A 41 20.47 -12.04 23.37
CA PHE A 41 20.89 -10.73 22.84
C PHE A 41 19.69 -9.96 22.27
N VAL A 42 18.94 -10.60 21.39
CA VAL A 42 17.75 -10.00 20.76
C VAL A 42 16.70 -9.68 21.83
N PHE A 43 16.47 -10.61 22.75
CA PHE A 43 15.51 -10.41 23.84
C PHE A 43 15.86 -9.22 24.75
N ASN A 44 17.12 -9.10 25.16
CA ASN A 44 17.59 -8.00 26.01
C ASN A 44 17.56 -6.65 25.26
N MET A 45 17.90 -6.63 23.98
CA MET A 45 17.80 -5.45 23.12
C MET A 45 16.35 -4.94 23.05
N MET A 46 15.38 -5.84 22.87
CA MET A 46 13.96 -5.50 22.85
C MET A 46 13.46 -4.95 24.18
N LYS A 47 13.85 -5.59 25.27
CA LYS A 47 13.51 -5.12 26.61
C LYS A 47 14.08 -3.72 26.88
N MET A 48 15.30 -3.45 26.44
CA MET A 48 15.91 -2.11 26.54
C MET A 48 15.21 -1.07 25.65
N ALA A 49 14.67 -1.50 24.51
CA ALA A 49 13.89 -0.66 23.60
C ALA A 49 12.43 -0.44 24.07
N GLY A 50 12.04 -1.01 25.22
CA GLY A 50 10.67 -0.85 25.75
C GLY A 50 9.59 -1.59 24.97
N VAL A 51 9.95 -2.58 24.15
CA VAL A 51 9.00 -3.36 23.35
C VAL A 51 8.13 -4.21 24.29
N PRO A 52 6.78 -4.20 24.15
CA PRO A 52 5.91 -5.10 24.89
C PRO A 52 6.22 -6.56 24.55
N LEU A 53 6.60 -7.34 25.57
CA LEU A 53 7.04 -8.73 25.40
C LEU A 53 6.25 -9.68 26.29
N ILE A 54 5.86 -10.82 25.74
CA ILE A 54 5.37 -11.99 26.49
C ILE A 54 6.40 -13.10 26.40
N LYS A 55 6.74 -13.73 27.53
CA LYS A 55 7.57 -14.94 27.59
C LYS A 55 6.73 -16.19 27.80
N ARG A 56 7.03 -17.22 27.04
CA ARG A 56 6.53 -18.59 27.22
C ARG A 56 7.74 -19.49 27.44
N GLU A 57 8.15 -19.63 28.70
CA GLU A 57 9.32 -20.44 29.09
C GLU A 57 9.07 -21.95 28.80
N ASP A 58 7.84 -22.41 28.97
CA ASP A 58 7.42 -23.79 28.66
C ASP A 58 7.51 -24.13 27.16
N ALA A 59 7.38 -23.15 26.28
CA ALA A 59 7.50 -23.31 24.83
C ALA A 59 8.84 -22.79 24.27
N ASN A 60 9.72 -22.26 25.10
CA ASN A 60 10.98 -21.60 24.71
C ASN A 60 10.79 -20.45 23.69
N VAL A 61 9.70 -19.68 23.79
CA VAL A 61 9.34 -18.61 22.86
C VAL A 61 9.05 -17.29 23.58
N ALA A 62 9.45 -16.18 23.01
CA ALA A 62 8.99 -14.85 23.36
C ALA A 62 8.18 -14.23 22.20
N TYR A 63 7.18 -13.42 22.55
CA TYR A 63 6.34 -12.68 21.60
C TYR A 63 6.56 -11.18 21.79
N ALA A 64 6.96 -10.50 20.74
CA ALA A 64 6.89 -9.04 20.65
C ALA A 64 5.52 -8.66 20.08
N LEU A 65 4.84 -7.67 20.68
CA LEU A 65 3.44 -7.37 20.40
C LEU A 65 3.23 -6.04 19.71
N GLY A 66 2.08 -5.93 19.03
CA GLY A 66 1.55 -4.70 18.50
C GLY A 66 2.38 -4.08 17.40
N GLU A 67 2.34 -2.76 17.29
CA GLU A 67 3.10 -1.99 16.29
C GLU A 67 4.61 -2.21 16.41
N ALA A 68 5.13 -2.42 17.63
CA ALA A 68 6.52 -2.76 17.86
C ALA A 68 6.93 -4.07 17.17
N SER A 69 6.07 -5.09 17.18
CA SER A 69 6.31 -6.35 16.46
C SER A 69 6.42 -6.15 14.95
N VAL A 70 5.59 -5.28 14.41
CA VAL A 70 5.61 -4.91 12.98
C VAL A 70 6.92 -4.21 12.65
N ASN A 71 7.33 -3.22 13.45
CA ASN A 71 8.57 -2.48 13.25
C ASN A 71 9.81 -3.39 13.33
N MET A 72 9.77 -4.40 14.17
CA MET A 72 10.86 -5.36 14.33
C MET A 72 10.94 -6.38 13.21
N ALA A 73 9.80 -6.83 12.69
CA ALA A 73 9.77 -7.67 11.50
C ALA A 73 10.45 -6.99 10.29
N TYR A 74 10.56 -5.66 10.30
CA TYR A 74 11.30 -4.91 9.28
C TYR A 74 12.82 -4.99 9.42
N THR A 75 13.31 -5.13 10.66
CA THR A 75 14.74 -5.12 10.91
C THR A 75 15.34 -6.53 11.05
N MET A 76 14.48 -7.53 11.27
CA MET A 76 14.89 -8.93 11.50
C MET A 76 14.21 -9.85 10.46
N THR A 77 14.88 -10.02 9.33
CA THR A 77 14.36 -10.75 8.15
C THR A 77 14.08 -12.24 8.35
N GLN A 78 14.45 -12.81 9.49
CA GLN A 78 14.23 -14.23 9.80
C GLN A 78 12.98 -14.50 10.67
N LEU A 79 12.26 -13.47 11.08
CA LEU A 79 11.12 -13.59 11.98
C LEU A 79 9.81 -13.32 11.24
N GLU A 80 8.85 -14.22 11.38
CA GLU A 80 7.56 -14.17 10.68
C GLU A 80 6.51 -13.44 11.54
N LEU A 81 5.92 -12.38 10.97
CA LEU A 81 4.86 -11.62 11.62
C LEU A 81 3.54 -12.40 11.55
N SER A 82 2.94 -12.65 12.70
CA SER A 82 1.68 -13.39 12.84
C SER A 82 0.56 -12.50 13.41
N ARG A 83 -0.68 -12.99 13.31
CA ARG A 83 -1.86 -12.32 13.86
C ARG A 83 -2.70 -13.29 14.69
N PRO A 84 -3.16 -12.86 15.88
CA PRO A 84 -4.00 -13.71 16.72
C PRO A 84 -5.42 -13.88 16.17
N MET A 85 -5.80 -13.07 15.18
CA MET A 85 -7.13 -13.13 14.53
C MET A 85 -7.00 -13.38 13.03
N LYS A 86 -7.96 -14.13 12.47
CA LYS A 86 -8.10 -14.42 11.04
C LYS A 86 -9.58 -14.41 10.64
N ASP A 87 -9.90 -13.87 9.46
CA ASP A 87 -11.26 -13.85 8.91
C ASP A 87 -12.32 -13.31 9.90
N GLY A 88 -11.99 -12.22 10.61
CA GLY A 88 -12.87 -11.56 11.57
C GLY A 88 -12.95 -12.22 12.96
N CYS A 89 -12.38 -13.41 13.15
CA CYS A 89 -12.44 -14.16 14.41
C CYS A 89 -11.06 -14.48 14.98
N VAL A 90 -10.97 -14.79 16.27
CA VAL A 90 -9.76 -15.33 16.89
C VAL A 90 -9.37 -16.61 16.17
N ASN A 91 -8.11 -16.73 15.78
CA ASN A 91 -7.60 -17.88 15.03
C ASN A 91 -7.43 -19.10 15.96
N PRO A 92 -8.25 -20.16 15.84
CA PRO A 92 -8.17 -21.32 16.74
C PRO A 92 -6.91 -22.16 16.52
N LYS A 93 -6.16 -21.92 15.45
CA LYS A 93 -4.87 -22.58 15.18
C LYS A 93 -3.70 -21.85 15.85
N GLU A 94 -3.88 -20.64 16.33
CA GLU A 94 -2.89 -19.87 17.05
C GLU A 94 -3.02 -20.15 18.55
N GLN A 95 -2.13 -20.98 19.09
CA GLN A 95 -2.23 -21.51 20.45
C GLN A 95 -2.13 -20.41 21.52
N ASP A 96 -1.40 -19.32 21.24
CA ASP A 96 -1.16 -18.24 22.18
C ASP A 96 -2.00 -16.98 21.91
N ALA A 97 -2.98 -17.06 20.99
CA ALA A 97 -3.85 -15.94 20.62
C ALA A 97 -4.50 -15.26 21.84
N PHE A 98 -4.96 -16.04 22.81
CA PHE A 98 -5.56 -15.52 24.04
C PHE A 98 -4.59 -14.63 24.84
N GLN A 99 -3.37 -15.14 25.11
CA GLN A 99 -2.38 -14.42 25.92
C GLN A 99 -1.90 -13.15 25.22
N ILE A 100 -1.67 -13.25 23.91
CA ILE A 100 -1.22 -12.15 23.07
C ILE A 100 -2.29 -11.04 23.05
N MET A 101 -3.54 -11.38 22.73
CA MET A 101 -4.64 -10.41 22.71
C MET A 101 -4.91 -9.84 24.09
N ASN A 102 -4.79 -10.63 25.16
CA ASN A 102 -4.98 -10.17 26.53
C ASN A 102 -4.05 -9.00 26.87
N VAL A 103 -2.77 -9.13 26.57
CA VAL A 103 -1.80 -8.04 26.84
C VAL A 103 -2.09 -6.82 25.96
N MET A 104 -2.36 -7.01 24.66
CA MET A 104 -2.62 -5.90 23.75
C MET A 104 -3.90 -5.14 24.10
N ILE A 105 -4.99 -5.84 24.41
CA ILE A 105 -6.27 -5.21 24.77
C ILE A 105 -6.12 -4.46 26.11
N HIS A 106 -5.45 -5.06 27.09
CA HIS A 106 -5.23 -4.42 28.39
C HIS A 106 -4.37 -3.15 28.29
N SER A 107 -3.39 -3.12 27.40
CA SER A 107 -2.55 -1.93 27.18
C SER A 107 -3.31 -0.74 26.58
N LEU A 108 -4.40 -0.97 25.88
CA LEU A 108 -5.26 0.07 25.30
C LEU A 108 -6.28 0.63 26.28
N LEU A 109 -6.59 -0.12 27.34
CA LEU A 109 -7.50 0.33 28.39
C LEU A 109 -6.73 1.29 29.32
N ASP A 110 -7.23 2.52 29.47
CA ASP A 110 -6.75 3.44 30.51
C ASP A 110 -7.14 2.90 31.90
N GLU A 111 -6.45 3.40 32.92
CA GLU A 111 -6.83 3.13 34.31
C GLU A 111 -8.33 3.39 34.52
N VAL A 112 -9.02 2.36 34.99
CA VAL A 112 -10.44 2.41 35.30
C VAL A 112 -10.65 3.21 36.58
N GLN A 113 -11.44 4.25 36.51
CA GLN A 113 -11.67 5.18 37.62
C GLN A 113 -12.74 4.68 38.62
N LYS A 114 -13.50 3.67 38.22
CA LYS A 114 -14.61 3.12 39.03
C LYS A 114 -14.70 1.62 38.80
N ASP A 115 -14.92 0.85 39.87
CA ASP A 115 -15.13 -0.59 39.73
C ASP A 115 -16.38 -0.90 38.89
N LYS A 116 -16.27 -1.92 38.04
CA LYS A 116 -17.31 -2.33 37.09
C LYS A 116 -17.67 -1.23 36.08
N GLU A 117 -16.69 -0.49 35.60
CA GLU A 117 -16.92 0.47 34.51
C GLU A 117 -17.44 -0.23 33.26
N ILE A 118 -18.53 0.32 32.68
CA ILE A 118 -19.20 -0.31 31.54
C ILE A 118 -18.34 -0.17 30.28
N LEU A 119 -18.05 -1.30 29.62
CA LEU A 119 -17.33 -1.40 28.37
C LEU A 119 -18.15 -2.21 27.36
N TYR A 120 -18.38 -1.65 26.16
CA TYR A 120 -18.91 -2.43 25.05
C TYR A 120 -17.79 -2.74 24.04
N TYR A 121 -17.73 -4.00 23.59
CA TYR A 121 -16.79 -4.43 22.56
C TYR A 121 -17.52 -5.09 21.39
N CYS A 122 -17.05 -4.85 20.16
CA CYS A 122 -17.68 -5.43 18.99
C CYS A 122 -17.31 -6.92 18.82
N VAL A 123 -18.28 -7.67 18.29
CA VAL A 123 -18.11 -9.04 17.82
C VAL A 123 -18.78 -9.20 16.46
N PRO A 124 -18.21 -10.00 15.53
CA PRO A 124 -18.86 -10.31 14.27
C PRO A 124 -20.13 -11.14 14.52
N ALA A 125 -21.06 -11.13 13.56
CA ALA A 125 -22.16 -12.09 13.55
C ALA A 125 -21.67 -13.43 12.99
N ASN A 126 -22.38 -14.53 13.30
CA ASN A 126 -22.16 -15.81 12.65
C ASN A 126 -22.50 -15.69 11.15
N ALA A 127 -21.60 -16.16 10.31
CA ALA A 127 -21.85 -16.22 8.87
C ALA A 127 -22.89 -17.31 8.56
N ILE A 128 -23.87 -16.96 7.70
CA ILE A 128 -24.95 -17.89 7.35
C ILE A 128 -24.53 -18.86 6.24
N ASN A 129 -23.45 -18.61 5.55
CA ASN A 129 -23.02 -19.35 4.36
C ASN A 129 -21.66 -20.02 4.48
N GLU A 130 -20.94 -19.83 5.59
CA GLU A 130 -19.69 -20.49 5.94
C GLU A 130 -19.58 -20.74 7.44
N GLN A 131 -18.76 -21.73 7.85
CA GLN A 131 -18.50 -21.98 9.27
C GLN A 131 -17.46 -20.98 9.80
N THR A 132 -17.92 -19.88 10.38
CA THR A 132 -17.11 -18.97 11.20
C THR A 132 -17.42 -19.23 12.68
N ASP A 133 -16.39 -19.28 13.54
CA ASP A 133 -16.57 -19.53 14.97
C ASP A 133 -16.64 -18.20 15.75
N ALA A 134 -17.69 -17.41 15.48
CA ALA A 134 -17.94 -16.15 16.18
C ALA A 134 -18.21 -16.36 17.67
N GLU A 135 -18.77 -17.54 18.07
CA GLU A 135 -18.99 -17.87 19.46
C GLU A 135 -17.68 -18.12 20.21
N TYR A 136 -16.74 -18.83 19.59
CA TYR A 136 -15.39 -19.00 20.12
C TYR A 136 -14.68 -17.64 20.27
N HIS A 137 -14.74 -16.79 19.24
CA HIS A 137 -14.19 -15.43 19.28
C HIS A 137 -14.77 -14.63 20.46
N GLN A 138 -16.09 -14.60 20.60
CA GLN A 138 -16.75 -13.87 21.69
C GLN A 138 -16.31 -14.37 23.06
N LYS A 139 -16.25 -15.70 23.27
CA LYS A 139 -15.81 -16.29 24.55
C LYS A 139 -14.38 -15.94 24.91
N ILE A 140 -13.48 -15.93 23.94
CA ILE A 140 -12.09 -15.54 24.15
C ILE A 140 -11.99 -14.05 24.53
N VAL A 141 -12.63 -13.17 23.77
CA VAL A 141 -12.60 -11.72 24.04
C VAL A 141 -13.28 -11.38 25.37
N GLU A 142 -14.38 -12.03 25.69
CA GLU A 142 -15.05 -11.89 26.99
C GLU A 142 -14.15 -12.30 28.16
N ALA A 143 -13.42 -13.43 28.01
CA ALA A 143 -12.47 -13.88 29.02
C ALA A 143 -11.31 -12.89 29.21
N ILE A 144 -10.82 -12.26 28.14
CA ILE A 144 -9.79 -11.22 28.19
C ILE A 144 -10.26 -10.02 29.01
N PHE A 145 -11.45 -9.49 28.73
CA PHE A 145 -11.98 -8.36 29.50
C PHE A 145 -12.29 -8.71 30.96
N LYS A 146 -12.76 -9.94 31.23
CA LYS A 146 -12.95 -10.43 32.61
C LYS A 146 -11.65 -10.58 33.41
N ALA A 147 -10.53 -10.82 32.71
CA ALA A 147 -9.23 -10.91 33.35
C ALA A 147 -8.62 -9.53 33.67
N TYR A 148 -9.15 -8.44 33.12
CA TYR A 148 -8.65 -7.09 33.33
C TYR A 148 -8.82 -6.65 34.79
N LYS A 149 -7.75 -6.10 35.36
CA LYS A 149 -7.76 -5.38 36.64
C LYS A 149 -6.85 -4.16 36.56
N SER A 150 -7.37 -3.01 36.96
CA SER A 150 -6.57 -1.79 37.09
C SER A 150 -5.58 -1.90 38.25
N GLU A 151 -4.64 -0.94 38.38
CA GLU A 151 -3.73 -0.88 39.53
C GLU A 151 -4.46 -0.77 40.86
N ASN A 152 -5.63 -0.15 40.88
CA ASN A 152 -6.50 -0.06 42.06
C ASN A 152 -7.37 -1.31 42.29
N GLY A 153 -7.23 -2.35 41.47
CA GLY A 153 -8.00 -3.58 41.53
C GLY A 153 -9.42 -3.48 40.96
N TYR A 154 -9.79 -2.36 40.30
CA TYR A 154 -11.08 -2.20 39.67
C TYR A 154 -11.19 -3.03 38.40
N THR A 155 -12.40 -3.49 38.11
CA THR A 155 -12.74 -4.33 36.96
C THR A 155 -13.62 -3.59 35.97
N VAL A 156 -13.80 -4.16 34.77
CA VAL A 156 -14.77 -3.68 33.76
C VAL A 156 -15.96 -4.62 33.69
N ASP A 157 -17.17 -4.05 33.48
CA ASP A 157 -18.35 -4.79 33.07
C ASP A 157 -18.40 -4.81 31.54
N ALA A 158 -17.73 -5.79 30.93
CA ALA A 158 -17.58 -5.89 29.49
C ALA A 158 -18.76 -6.61 28.85
N ARG A 159 -19.36 -6.01 27.84
CA ARG A 159 -20.54 -6.51 27.13
C ARG A 159 -20.29 -6.56 25.63
N PRO A 160 -20.60 -7.68 24.96
CA PRO A 160 -20.48 -7.78 23.52
C PRO A 160 -21.59 -7.01 22.81
N ILE A 161 -21.26 -6.41 21.67
CA ILE A 161 -22.20 -5.86 20.72
C ILE A 161 -21.82 -6.29 19.30
N ASN A 162 -22.78 -6.61 18.47
CA ASN A 162 -22.50 -6.95 17.07
C ASN A 162 -21.99 -5.71 16.31
N GLU A 163 -21.02 -5.89 15.38
CA GLU A 163 -20.45 -4.80 14.57
C GLU A 163 -21.53 -3.96 13.85
N GLY A 164 -22.52 -4.61 13.25
CA GLY A 164 -23.65 -3.92 12.61
C GLY A 164 -24.51 -3.15 13.60
N MET A 165 -24.67 -3.65 14.84
CA MET A 165 -25.34 -2.92 15.92
C MET A 165 -24.54 -1.69 16.35
N ALA A 166 -23.22 -1.80 16.43
CA ALA A 166 -22.37 -0.65 16.76
C ALA A 166 -22.55 0.47 15.72
N LEU A 167 -22.64 0.14 14.43
CA LEU A 167 -22.93 1.12 13.39
C LEU A 167 -24.29 1.82 13.58
N VAL A 168 -25.31 1.07 13.98
CA VAL A 168 -26.63 1.65 14.30
C VAL A 168 -26.53 2.64 15.46
N TYR A 169 -25.78 2.31 16.51
CA TYR A 169 -25.54 3.22 17.64
C TYR A 169 -24.74 4.46 17.24
N ALA A 170 -23.82 4.32 16.28
CA ALA A 170 -23.06 5.46 15.78
C ALA A 170 -23.92 6.50 15.05
N GLU A 171 -24.86 6.05 14.20
CA GLU A 171 -25.46 6.88 13.16
C GLU A 171 -26.96 7.20 13.39
N LEU A 172 -27.68 6.46 14.21
CA LEU A 172 -29.13 6.60 14.37
C LEU A 172 -29.58 7.02 15.80
N LYS A 173 -28.85 7.92 16.40
CA LYS A 173 -29.19 8.45 17.73
C LYS A 173 -30.55 9.16 17.73
N ASP A 174 -30.86 9.91 16.69
CA ASP A 174 -32.13 10.63 16.49
C ASP A 174 -33.33 9.70 16.24
N LYS A 175 -33.11 8.47 15.83
CA LYS A 175 -34.09 7.41 15.58
C LYS A 175 -34.13 6.36 16.70
N MET A 176 -33.68 6.72 17.90
CA MET A 176 -33.61 5.81 19.04
C MET A 176 -32.89 4.50 18.70
N PHE A 177 -31.79 4.61 17.90
CA PHE A 177 -30.92 3.49 17.49
C PHE A 177 -31.63 2.36 16.73
N THR A 178 -32.41 2.72 15.74
CA THR A 178 -33.12 1.76 14.87
C THR A 178 -32.61 1.83 13.43
N GLY A 179 -31.87 0.81 12.92
CA GLY A 179 -31.36 0.74 11.52
C GLY A 179 -30.24 -0.27 11.21
N VAL A 180 -29.56 -0.19 10.06
CA VAL A 180 -28.56 -1.16 9.48
C VAL A 180 -27.39 -0.49 8.72
N GLY A 181 -26.10 -0.93 8.72
CA GLY A 181 -24.88 -0.28 8.18
C GLY A 181 -23.70 -1.03 7.46
N VAL A 182 -22.78 -0.36 6.55
CA VAL A 182 -21.64 -0.88 5.67
C VAL A 182 -20.60 0.13 5.01
N SER A 183 -19.13 0.11 4.53
CA SER A 183 -18.07 1.18 4.10
C SER A 183 -16.96 1.06 2.93
N CYS A 184 -15.94 2.15 2.29
CA CYS A 184 -14.64 2.22 1.40
C CYS A 184 -14.01 3.49 0.66
N LEU A 185 -13.01 3.59 -0.48
CA LEU A 185 -11.95 4.58 -1.01
C LEU A 185 -11.86 5.11 -2.50
N CYS A 186 -10.85 6.09 -2.95
CA CYS A 186 -10.73 6.93 -4.22
C CYS A 186 -9.58 6.72 -5.29
N PRO A 187 -9.65 7.19 -6.62
CA PRO A 187 -8.66 7.05 -7.71
C PRO A 187 -7.74 8.25 -7.99
N GLY A 188 -6.75 8.07 -8.90
CA GLY A 188 -5.79 9.09 -9.38
C GLY A 188 -4.41 9.03 -8.75
N THR A 189 -4.20 8.22 -7.74
CA THR A 189 -2.94 8.06 -6.99
C THR A 189 -1.85 7.42 -7.84
N LYS A 190 -0.62 7.98 -7.87
CA LYS A 190 0.52 7.39 -8.55
C LYS A 190 1.16 6.28 -7.70
N VAL A 191 1.38 5.12 -8.31
CA VAL A 191 1.93 3.92 -7.68
C VAL A 191 3.16 3.46 -8.44
N TYR A 192 4.23 3.13 -7.73
CA TYR A 192 5.39 2.46 -8.30
C TYR A 192 5.07 0.99 -8.56
N THR A 193 5.20 0.58 -9.82
CA THR A 193 5.10 -0.82 -10.24
C THR A 193 6.42 -1.28 -10.87
N ASN A 194 6.64 -2.58 -10.94
CA ASN A 194 7.78 -3.18 -11.64
C ASN A 194 7.80 -2.85 -13.15
N LYS A 195 6.72 -2.29 -13.68
CA LYS A 195 6.58 -1.82 -15.07
C LYS A 195 6.69 -0.29 -15.20
N GLY A 196 6.96 0.42 -14.11
CA GLY A 196 7.07 1.88 -14.01
C GLY A 196 5.96 2.52 -13.19
N LEU A 197 5.89 3.85 -13.24
CA LEU A 197 4.90 4.62 -12.51
C LEU A 197 3.54 4.53 -13.22
N LYS A 198 2.54 3.97 -12.55
CA LYS A 198 1.16 3.87 -13.04
C LYS A 198 0.22 4.72 -12.18
N ASN A 199 -0.95 5.08 -12.74
CA ASN A 199 -2.07 5.48 -11.89
C ASN A 199 -2.61 4.24 -11.18
N ILE A 200 -3.20 4.41 -10.00
CA ILE A 200 -3.74 3.28 -9.23
C ILE A 200 -4.81 2.51 -10.01
N GLU A 201 -5.62 3.21 -10.80
CA GLU A 201 -6.65 2.63 -11.68
C GLU A 201 -6.08 1.80 -12.84
N ASP A 202 -4.81 2.00 -13.19
CA ASP A 202 -4.12 1.26 -14.26
C ASP A 202 -3.29 0.07 -13.72
N VAL A 203 -3.24 -0.10 -12.39
CA VAL A 203 -2.60 -1.26 -11.76
C VAL A 203 -3.54 -2.46 -11.88
N VAL A 204 -2.98 -3.61 -12.23
CA VAL A 204 -3.74 -4.85 -12.41
C VAL A 204 -3.20 -5.96 -11.53
N GLU A 205 -4.01 -6.98 -11.30
CA GLU A 205 -3.58 -8.21 -10.62
C GLU A 205 -2.35 -8.82 -11.32
N GLY A 206 -1.37 -9.26 -10.53
CA GLY A 206 -0.09 -9.75 -11.03
C GLY A 206 0.97 -8.67 -11.27
N ASP A 207 0.63 -7.37 -11.17
CA ASP A 207 1.65 -6.33 -11.08
C ASP A 207 2.34 -6.41 -9.72
N GLU A 208 3.61 -6.07 -9.68
CA GLU A 208 4.33 -5.92 -8.42
C GLU A 208 4.44 -4.44 -8.08
N VAL A 209 4.14 -4.08 -6.85
CA VAL A 209 4.23 -2.71 -6.32
C VAL A 209 5.29 -2.61 -5.25
N PHE A 210 5.88 -1.43 -5.14
CA PHE A 210 6.91 -1.14 -4.14
C PHE A 210 6.26 -0.82 -2.80
N THR A 211 6.66 -1.50 -1.73
CA THR A 211 6.01 -1.42 -0.41
C THR A 211 6.82 -0.61 0.59
N HIS A 212 6.22 -0.29 1.76
CA HIS A 212 6.88 0.42 2.87
C HIS A 212 8.12 -0.31 3.43
N LYS A 213 8.30 -1.60 3.12
CA LYS A 213 9.49 -2.38 3.50
C LYS A 213 10.64 -2.27 2.50
N GLY A 214 10.56 -1.40 1.51
CA GLY A 214 11.60 -1.26 0.49
C GLY A 214 11.74 -2.48 -0.41
N ARG A 215 10.65 -3.20 -0.66
CA ARG A 215 10.64 -4.41 -1.49
C ARG A 215 9.38 -4.49 -2.36
N TRP A 216 9.48 -5.29 -3.43
CA TRP A 216 8.40 -5.51 -4.38
C TRP A 216 7.46 -6.62 -3.89
N ARG A 217 6.14 -6.40 -4.04
CA ARG A 217 5.11 -7.39 -3.69
C ARG A 217 4.01 -7.39 -4.73
N THR A 218 3.49 -8.59 -4.99
CA THR A 218 2.44 -8.80 -5.98
C THR A 218 1.12 -8.21 -5.53
N VAL A 219 0.47 -7.49 -6.42
CA VAL A 219 -0.93 -7.10 -6.30
C VAL A 219 -1.78 -8.31 -6.64
N TYR A 220 -2.52 -8.83 -5.69
CA TYR A 220 -3.39 -9.98 -5.90
C TYR A 220 -4.85 -9.60 -6.12
N ASP A 221 -5.19 -8.33 -5.93
CA ASP A 221 -6.51 -7.79 -6.20
C ASP A 221 -6.47 -6.26 -6.29
N THR A 222 -7.37 -5.67 -7.07
CA THR A 222 -7.56 -4.22 -7.18
C THR A 222 -9.02 -3.90 -6.87
N VAL A 223 -9.25 -2.97 -5.95
CA VAL A 223 -10.58 -2.67 -5.41
C VAL A 223 -11.00 -1.26 -5.80
N PRO A 224 -11.63 -1.08 -6.97
CA PRO A 224 -12.27 0.20 -7.30
C PRO A 224 -13.60 0.33 -6.57
N THR A 225 -13.88 1.52 -6.07
CA THR A 225 -15.03 1.81 -5.22
C THR A 225 -15.60 3.18 -5.55
N PHE A 226 -16.91 3.40 -5.51
CA PHE A 226 -17.49 4.75 -5.67
C PHE A 226 -17.63 5.44 -4.33
N PHE A 227 -17.22 6.71 -4.27
CA PHE A 227 -17.21 7.51 -3.06
C PHE A 227 -17.93 8.85 -3.28
N SER A 228 -18.61 9.34 -2.24
CA SER A 228 -19.16 10.69 -2.18
C SER A 228 -18.91 11.26 -0.78
N GLY A 229 -18.13 12.32 -0.71
CA GLY A 229 -17.70 12.92 0.56
C GLY A 229 -16.63 13.97 0.32
N THR A 230 -15.69 14.08 1.25
CA THR A 230 -14.56 15.02 1.13
C THR A 230 -13.30 14.28 0.71
N LYS A 231 -12.57 14.81 -0.28
CA LYS A 231 -11.22 14.35 -0.57
C LYS A 231 -10.18 15.33 -0.07
N THR A 232 -9.08 14.78 0.41
CA THR A 232 -7.90 15.53 0.87
C THR A 232 -6.82 15.46 -0.21
N LYS A 233 -6.37 16.64 -0.66
CA LYS A 233 -5.28 16.81 -1.62
C LYS A 233 -4.01 17.15 -0.86
N ILE A 234 -2.97 16.35 -1.02
CA ILE A 234 -1.69 16.51 -0.34
C ILE A 234 -0.60 16.75 -1.37
N LYS A 235 0.10 17.88 -1.27
CA LYS A 235 1.32 18.16 -2.04
C LYS A 235 2.55 17.93 -1.17
N LEU A 236 3.58 17.33 -1.76
CA LEU A 236 4.84 17.01 -1.10
C LEU A 236 5.98 17.83 -1.66
N TRP A 237 6.96 18.16 -0.81
CA TRP A 237 8.25 18.65 -1.29
C TRP A 237 9.02 17.50 -1.98
N GLY A 238 9.77 17.82 -3.02
CA GLY A 238 10.57 16.83 -3.75
C GLY A 238 9.79 15.96 -4.76
N TYR A 239 8.49 16.21 -4.92
CA TYR A 239 7.69 15.67 -6.02
C TYR A 239 7.00 16.83 -6.75
N SER A 240 7.21 16.95 -8.06
CA SER A 240 6.69 18.07 -8.89
C SER A 240 6.27 17.59 -10.28
N GLY A 241 5.22 18.21 -10.84
CA GLY A 241 4.67 17.91 -12.15
C GLY A 241 3.16 18.15 -12.22
N PRO A 242 2.52 17.88 -13.38
CA PRO A 242 1.10 18.12 -13.58
C PRO A 242 0.20 17.32 -12.61
N THR A 243 0.71 16.17 -12.16
CA THR A 243 0.02 15.26 -11.22
C THR A 243 0.75 15.20 -9.88
N GLU A 244 1.27 16.34 -9.41
CA GLU A 244 2.08 16.43 -8.17
C GLU A 244 1.28 16.33 -6.87
N THR A 245 -0.02 16.13 -6.98
CA THR A 245 -0.94 16.09 -5.84
C THR A 245 -1.41 14.66 -5.63
N TYR A 246 -1.30 14.18 -4.38
CA TYR A 246 -1.97 12.98 -3.95
C TYR A 246 -3.38 13.31 -3.50
N GLU A 247 -4.36 12.53 -3.92
CA GLU A 247 -5.76 12.72 -3.58
C GLU A 247 -6.30 11.51 -2.84
N PHE A 248 -6.69 11.73 -1.60
CA PHE A 248 -7.20 10.70 -0.70
C PHE A 248 -8.61 11.05 -0.26
N VAL A 249 -9.39 10.04 0.01
CA VAL A 249 -10.67 10.21 0.70
C VAL A 249 -10.55 9.76 2.14
N ASP A 250 -11.54 10.17 2.91
CA ASP A 250 -11.62 10.03 4.35
C ASP A 250 -10.93 8.78 4.91
N ASN A 251 -10.11 8.99 5.95
CA ASN A 251 -9.40 7.93 6.70
C ASN A 251 -8.34 7.10 5.94
N HIS A 252 -7.97 7.47 4.71
CA HIS A 252 -6.89 6.76 4.05
C HIS A 252 -5.58 6.97 4.80
N LYS A 253 -4.90 5.87 5.16
CA LYS A 253 -3.71 5.94 6.01
C LYS A 253 -2.43 6.10 5.22
N LEU A 254 -1.62 7.05 5.67
CA LEU A 254 -0.31 7.38 5.14
C LEU A 254 0.76 7.06 6.18
N TYR A 255 1.94 6.67 5.73
CA TYR A 255 3.07 6.37 6.60
C TYR A 255 3.86 7.65 6.89
N VAL A 256 3.83 8.09 8.12
CA VAL A 256 4.30 9.43 8.56
C VAL A 256 5.28 9.28 9.72
N LEU A 257 6.36 10.04 9.69
CA LEU A 257 7.32 10.12 10.79
C LEU A 257 6.94 11.27 11.74
N ARG A 258 6.45 10.94 12.92
CA ARG A 258 6.16 11.88 14.02
C ARG A 258 6.84 11.41 15.29
N ASN A 259 7.45 12.34 16.04
CA ASN A 259 8.16 12.05 17.29
C ASN A 259 9.21 10.93 17.12
N ASP A 260 9.96 10.97 16.02
CA ASP A 260 10.98 9.99 15.61
C ASP A 260 10.46 8.55 15.42
N GLN A 261 9.16 8.39 15.26
CA GLN A 261 8.52 7.10 15.00
C GLN A 261 7.67 7.13 13.73
N TRP A 262 7.83 6.10 12.91
CA TRP A 262 6.98 5.87 11.75
C TRP A 262 5.64 5.31 12.19
N GLN A 263 4.54 5.95 11.76
CA GLN A 263 3.19 5.55 12.14
C GLN A 263 2.21 5.75 10.98
N TRP A 264 1.13 4.98 10.99
CA TRP A 264 0.05 5.10 10.03
C TRP A 264 -0.96 6.14 10.52
N ILE A 265 -1.09 7.25 9.80
CA ILE A 265 -1.96 8.39 10.15
C ILE A 265 -3.01 8.57 9.06
N GLY A 266 -4.25 8.82 9.44
CA GLY A 266 -5.33 9.15 8.51
C GLY A 266 -5.04 10.45 7.76
N CYS A 267 -5.45 10.53 6.50
CA CYS A 267 -5.17 11.72 5.67
C CYS A 267 -5.81 13.00 6.22
N GLU A 268 -6.88 12.89 6.99
CA GLU A 268 -7.55 14.01 7.68
C GLU A 268 -6.74 14.53 8.88
N GLU A 269 -5.87 13.72 9.46
CA GLU A 269 -4.99 14.10 10.58
C GLU A 269 -3.62 14.63 10.15
N ILE A 270 -3.32 14.57 8.84
CA ILE A 270 -2.06 15.05 8.28
C ILE A 270 -1.98 16.56 8.40
N LYS A 271 -0.78 17.06 8.72
CA LYS A 271 -0.49 18.49 8.89
C LYS A 271 0.60 18.94 7.93
N VAL A 272 0.52 20.19 7.51
CA VAL A 272 1.63 20.83 6.79
C VAL A 272 2.87 20.79 7.68
N GLY A 273 3.98 20.31 7.11
CA GLY A 273 5.22 20.09 7.84
C GLY A 273 5.42 18.65 8.35
N ASP A 274 4.41 17.78 8.29
CA ASP A 274 4.60 16.36 8.59
C ASP A 274 5.65 15.75 7.67
N ILE A 275 6.45 14.84 8.24
CA ILE A 275 7.51 14.15 7.52
C ILE A 275 6.94 12.83 6.97
N VAL A 276 7.05 12.66 5.68
CA VAL A 276 6.73 11.43 4.94
C VAL A 276 7.99 10.94 4.24
N GLY A 277 7.96 9.76 3.63
CA GLY A 277 9.15 9.27 2.95
C GLY A 277 8.86 8.18 1.95
N GLU A 278 9.83 8.00 1.07
CA GLU A 278 9.90 6.87 0.14
C GLU A 278 10.92 5.86 0.69
N PRO A 279 10.57 4.59 0.87
CA PRO A 279 11.51 3.58 1.31
C PRO A 279 12.59 3.35 0.27
N ILE A 280 13.80 3.02 0.74
CA ILE A 280 14.94 2.69 -0.13
C ILE A 280 14.98 1.18 -0.30
N GLU A 281 15.11 0.74 -1.56
CA GLU A 281 15.21 -0.68 -1.89
C GLU A 281 16.55 -1.23 -1.38
N LYS A 282 16.51 -1.91 -0.23
CA LYS A 282 17.64 -2.62 0.35
C LYS A 282 17.15 -3.95 0.91
N ASN A 283 17.61 -5.03 0.32
CA ASN A 283 17.27 -6.37 0.77
C ASN A 283 18.48 -7.29 0.67
N ASP A 284 19.21 -7.38 1.75
CA ASP A 284 20.43 -8.19 1.86
C ASP A 284 20.13 -9.72 1.83
N SER A 285 18.86 -10.13 1.91
CA SER A 285 18.44 -11.54 1.82
C SER A 285 18.13 -12.02 0.40
N ILE A 286 18.14 -11.11 -0.60
CA ILE A 286 17.96 -11.51 -2.00
C ILE A 286 19.25 -12.14 -2.49
N GLU A 287 19.14 -13.37 -3.02
CA GLU A 287 20.24 -14.05 -3.68
C GLU A 287 20.79 -13.19 -4.83
N ARG A 288 22.10 -13.01 -4.85
CA ARG A 288 22.75 -12.19 -5.88
C ARG A 288 22.59 -12.86 -7.24
N PRO A 289 22.09 -12.16 -8.27
CA PRO A 289 21.88 -12.75 -9.58
C PRO A 289 23.22 -13.12 -10.23
N GLU A 290 23.32 -14.34 -10.70
CA GLU A 290 24.37 -14.74 -11.62
C GLU A 290 24.04 -14.26 -13.04
N ILE A 291 25.03 -13.67 -13.70
CA ILE A 291 24.89 -13.24 -15.10
C ILE A 291 25.32 -14.39 -16.01
N GLU A 292 24.36 -15.19 -16.43
CA GLU A 292 24.60 -16.31 -17.32
C GLU A 292 24.42 -15.93 -18.79
N VAL A 293 25.45 -16.13 -19.57
CA VAL A 293 25.44 -15.91 -21.03
C VAL A 293 25.56 -17.23 -21.77
N LEU A 294 24.45 -17.64 -22.38
CA LEU A 294 24.38 -18.88 -23.16
C LEU A 294 24.89 -18.63 -24.60
N SER A 295 25.96 -19.28 -24.97
CA SER A 295 26.53 -19.24 -26.31
C SER A 295 26.51 -20.62 -26.98
N ARG A 296 26.40 -20.67 -28.30
CA ARG A 296 26.52 -21.91 -29.08
C ARG A 296 27.75 -21.86 -29.94
N ASN A 297 28.62 -22.85 -29.79
CA ASN A 297 29.75 -23.01 -30.68
C ASN A 297 29.24 -23.43 -32.08
N THR A 298 29.58 -22.66 -33.09
CA THR A 298 29.14 -22.89 -34.47
C THR A 298 29.68 -24.17 -35.07
N CYS A 299 30.87 -24.57 -34.70
CA CYS A 299 31.57 -25.77 -35.22
C CYS A 299 31.10 -27.06 -34.51
N SER A 300 31.07 -27.06 -33.18
CA SER A 300 30.73 -28.24 -32.39
C SER A 300 29.22 -28.39 -32.10
N LYS A 301 28.41 -27.37 -32.41
CA LYS A 301 26.98 -27.27 -32.08
C LYS A 301 26.67 -27.41 -30.56
N ILE A 302 27.68 -27.40 -29.70
CA ILE A 302 27.56 -27.52 -28.25
C ILE A 302 27.21 -26.15 -27.66
N TRP A 303 26.26 -26.15 -26.70
CA TRP A 303 25.91 -24.99 -25.89
C TRP A 303 26.95 -24.86 -24.76
N LYS A 304 27.42 -23.62 -24.53
CA LYS A 304 28.31 -23.27 -23.43
C LYS A 304 27.70 -22.11 -22.67
N THR A 305 27.50 -22.27 -21.36
CA THR A 305 27.19 -21.18 -20.44
C THR A 305 28.48 -20.54 -19.96
N THR A 306 28.54 -19.23 -19.99
CA THR A 306 29.61 -18.43 -19.40
C THR A 306 29.01 -17.59 -18.30
N HIS A 307 29.56 -17.70 -17.11
CA HIS A 307 29.12 -16.93 -15.93
C HIS A 307 29.98 -15.67 -15.81
N TYR A 308 29.34 -14.54 -15.52
CA TYR A 308 29.99 -13.28 -15.21
C TYR A 308 29.53 -12.83 -13.86
N ASN A 309 30.48 -12.41 -13.03
CA ASN A 309 30.14 -11.88 -11.69
C ASN A 309 29.56 -10.48 -11.80
N LEU A 310 28.57 -10.20 -10.95
CA LEU A 310 28.13 -8.84 -10.75
C LEU A 310 29.24 -8.07 -10.03
N SER A 311 29.73 -7.00 -10.65
CA SER A 311 30.83 -6.17 -10.14
C SER A 311 30.52 -4.69 -10.37
N PRO A 312 31.23 -3.76 -9.72
CA PRO A 312 31.10 -2.32 -9.99
C PRO A 312 31.24 -1.99 -11.48
N GLU A 313 32.18 -2.61 -12.20
CA GLU A 313 32.39 -2.38 -13.63
C GLU A 313 31.23 -2.89 -14.49
N MET A 314 30.67 -4.05 -14.16
CA MET A 314 29.47 -4.58 -14.81
C MET A 314 28.28 -3.65 -14.57
N CYS A 315 28.10 -3.17 -13.35
CA CYS A 315 27.03 -2.25 -12.99
C CYS A 315 27.15 -0.90 -13.71
N GLU A 316 28.36 -0.34 -13.80
CA GLU A 316 28.60 0.89 -14.56
C GLU A 316 28.28 0.70 -16.05
N LEU A 317 28.72 -0.41 -16.66
CA LEU A 317 28.42 -0.73 -18.05
C LEU A 317 26.92 -0.90 -18.31
N ILE A 318 26.20 -1.55 -17.39
CA ILE A 318 24.75 -1.68 -17.45
C ILE A 318 24.10 -0.29 -17.35
N GLY A 319 24.57 0.59 -16.47
CA GLY A 319 24.08 1.97 -16.36
C GLY A 319 24.19 2.73 -17.69
N TYR A 320 25.35 2.69 -18.33
CA TYR A 320 25.52 3.26 -19.67
C TYR A 320 24.59 2.62 -20.71
N PHE A 321 24.41 1.29 -20.65
CA PHE A 321 23.53 0.60 -21.59
C PHE A 321 22.05 0.99 -21.38
N LEU A 322 21.62 1.16 -20.15
CA LEU A 322 20.25 1.55 -19.84
C LEU A 322 19.92 2.97 -20.35
N GLY A 323 20.88 3.90 -20.39
CA GLY A 323 20.73 5.19 -21.06
C GLY A 323 20.90 5.04 -22.60
N ASP A 324 22.11 4.98 -23.09
CA ASP A 324 22.48 5.10 -24.50
C ASP A 324 22.60 3.80 -25.27
N GLY A 325 22.40 2.65 -24.61
CA GLY A 325 22.61 1.34 -25.22
C GLY A 325 21.46 0.87 -26.12
N SER A 326 21.76 0.02 -27.06
CA SER A 326 20.80 -0.70 -27.90
C SER A 326 21.36 -2.04 -28.39
N VAL A 327 20.49 -2.93 -28.85
CA VAL A 327 20.84 -4.26 -29.33
C VAL A 327 20.50 -4.41 -30.80
N ASN A 328 21.47 -4.87 -31.60
CA ASN A 328 21.26 -5.24 -32.99
C ASN A 328 21.54 -6.75 -33.17
N LEU A 329 20.48 -7.56 -33.05
CA LEU A 329 20.59 -9.02 -33.18
C LEU A 329 20.88 -9.49 -34.59
N LYS A 330 20.59 -8.68 -35.63
CA LYS A 330 20.93 -9.00 -37.03
C LYS A 330 22.47 -8.98 -37.23
N GLU A 331 23.10 -7.94 -36.70
CA GLU A 331 24.56 -7.85 -36.70
C GLU A 331 25.23 -8.67 -35.57
N GLY A 332 24.45 -9.18 -34.61
CA GLY A 332 24.95 -9.94 -33.45
C GLY A 332 25.74 -9.10 -32.48
N CYS A 333 25.36 -7.84 -32.25
CA CYS A 333 26.07 -6.93 -31.36
C CYS A 333 25.14 -6.18 -30.43
N PHE A 334 25.68 -5.75 -29.30
CA PHE A 334 25.11 -4.61 -28.54
C PHE A 334 25.97 -3.37 -28.83
N GLN A 335 25.39 -2.20 -28.69
CA GLN A 335 26.04 -0.96 -29.10
C GLN A 335 25.60 0.19 -28.19
N LEU A 336 26.46 1.21 -28.04
CA LEU A 336 26.21 2.43 -27.30
C LEU A 336 26.59 3.62 -28.21
N ASP A 337 25.77 4.67 -28.15
CA ASP A 337 25.91 5.87 -28.96
C ASP A 337 26.28 7.07 -28.08
N PHE A 338 27.37 7.75 -28.40
CA PHE A 338 27.89 8.90 -27.69
C PHE A 338 28.04 10.11 -28.60
N ALA A 339 27.92 11.30 -28.04
CA ALA A 339 28.31 12.50 -28.77
C ALA A 339 29.83 12.45 -29.07
N LYS A 340 30.24 13.02 -30.21
CA LYS A 340 31.64 12.94 -30.69
C LYS A 340 32.66 13.53 -29.70
N HIS A 341 32.24 14.47 -28.87
CA HIS A 341 33.09 15.16 -27.89
C HIS A 341 33.22 14.41 -26.55
N GLU A 342 32.42 13.35 -26.32
CA GLU A 342 32.47 12.54 -25.09
C GLU A 342 33.60 11.51 -25.10
N HIS A 343 34.81 11.99 -25.28
CA HIS A 343 35.97 11.09 -25.42
C HIS A 343 36.17 10.20 -24.21
N ASP A 344 36.06 10.73 -23.01
CA ASP A 344 36.25 10.01 -21.74
C ASP A 344 35.24 8.87 -21.56
N ASN A 345 33.94 9.14 -21.83
CA ASN A 345 32.90 8.13 -21.79
C ASN A 345 33.11 7.01 -22.80
N ILE A 346 33.53 7.37 -24.01
CA ILE A 346 33.84 6.40 -25.08
C ILE A 346 34.97 5.47 -24.65
N GLU A 347 36.10 6.00 -24.16
CA GLU A 347 37.23 5.21 -23.69
C GLU A 347 36.90 4.36 -22.48
N ARG A 348 36.14 4.94 -21.53
CA ARG A 348 35.66 4.22 -20.35
C ARG A 348 34.79 3.02 -20.72
N VAL A 349 33.81 3.18 -21.59
CA VAL A 349 32.95 2.07 -22.04
C VAL A 349 33.73 1.00 -22.80
N MET A 350 34.70 1.38 -23.64
CA MET A 350 35.55 0.41 -24.33
C MET A 350 36.40 -0.39 -23.34
N TRP A 351 36.90 0.25 -22.29
CA TRP A 351 37.63 -0.41 -21.22
C TRP A 351 36.69 -1.34 -20.41
N LEU A 352 35.50 -0.88 -20.04
CA LEU A 352 34.49 -1.68 -19.30
C LEU A 352 34.13 -2.95 -20.08
N ILE A 353 33.88 -2.86 -21.39
CA ILE A 353 33.57 -4.04 -22.23
C ILE A 353 34.73 -5.05 -22.22
N LYS A 354 35.98 -4.58 -22.24
CA LYS A 354 37.14 -5.43 -22.16
C LYS A 354 37.28 -6.08 -20.79
N GLU A 355 37.15 -5.30 -19.74
CA GLU A 355 37.29 -5.76 -18.35
C GLU A 355 36.24 -6.79 -18.00
N VAL A 356 34.94 -6.45 -18.22
CA VAL A 356 33.80 -7.28 -17.83
C VAL A 356 33.70 -8.56 -18.68
N PHE A 357 33.84 -8.45 -20.00
CA PHE A 357 33.58 -9.58 -20.90
C PHE A 357 34.85 -10.18 -21.51
N GLY A 358 36.01 -9.59 -21.31
CA GLY A 358 37.23 -9.99 -21.98
C GLY A 358 37.15 -9.82 -23.50
N LYS A 359 36.29 -8.93 -24.01
CA LYS A 359 36.00 -8.77 -25.44
C LYS A 359 36.45 -7.42 -25.98
N LYS A 360 36.87 -7.41 -27.25
CA LYS A 360 37.18 -6.16 -27.95
C LYS A 360 35.91 -5.52 -28.47
N SER A 361 35.85 -4.20 -28.40
CA SER A 361 34.81 -3.37 -29.01
C SER A 361 35.38 -2.58 -30.19
N SER A 362 34.53 -2.19 -31.12
CA SER A 362 34.87 -1.34 -32.25
C SER A 362 34.24 0.02 -32.14
N LYS A 363 34.98 1.04 -32.60
CA LYS A 363 34.51 2.44 -32.63
C LYS A 363 34.14 2.78 -34.08
N THR A 364 32.93 3.21 -34.33
CA THR A 364 32.41 3.57 -35.65
C THR A 364 31.75 4.94 -35.62
N LYS A 365 31.83 5.71 -36.73
CA LYS A 365 31.11 6.97 -36.85
C LYS A 365 29.62 6.71 -37.17
N LYS A 366 28.72 7.41 -36.52
CA LYS A 366 27.30 7.42 -36.83
C LYS A 366 26.85 8.85 -37.16
N GLY A 367 26.82 9.17 -38.45
CA GLY A 367 26.60 10.56 -38.91
C GLY A 367 27.74 11.52 -38.57
N LYS A 368 27.45 12.83 -38.49
CA LYS A 368 28.50 13.87 -38.32
C LYS A 368 28.95 14.03 -36.86
N ASN A 369 28.04 13.85 -35.89
CA ASN A 369 28.26 14.25 -34.51
C ASN A 369 28.16 13.09 -33.48
N CYS A 370 28.04 11.82 -33.93
CA CYS A 370 27.88 10.67 -33.04
C CYS A 370 28.95 9.63 -33.30
N THR A 371 29.45 9.05 -32.22
CA THR A 371 30.35 7.89 -32.19
C THR A 371 29.61 6.70 -31.62
N ARG A 372 29.65 5.57 -32.32
CA ARG A 372 29.03 4.32 -31.88
C ARG A 372 30.09 3.30 -31.50
N ILE A 373 29.97 2.75 -30.31
CA ILE A 373 30.76 1.62 -29.85
C ILE A 373 29.95 0.35 -30.05
N LYS A 374 30.52 -0.66 -30.69
CA LYS A 374 29.90 -1.96 -30.96
C LYS A 374 30.72 -3.09 -30.35
N CYS A 375 30.07 -4.02 -29.68
CA CYS A 375 30.64 -5.29 -29.26
C CYS A 375 29.94 -6.43 -30.00
N TYR A 376 30.67 -7.05 -30.93
CA TYR A 376 30.14 -8.13 -31.79
C TYR A 376 30.19 -9.48 -31.08
N GLN A 377 29.32 -9.64 -30.08
CA GLN A 377 29.16 -10.85 -29.29
C GLN A 377 27.65 -11.19 -29.17
N LYS A 378 27.19 -12.02 -30.11
CA LYS A 378 25.74 -12.34 -30.26
C LYS A 378 25.09 -12.88 -28.97
N ALA A 379 25.84 -13.67 -28.19
CA ALA A 379 25.33 -14.22 -26.93
C ALA A 379 25.15 -13.13 -25.89
N ILE A 380 26.11 -12.22 -25.73
CA ILE A 380 26.00 -11.08 -24.80
C ILE A 380 24.90 -10.11 -25.26
N ALA A 381 24.84 -9.85 -26.59
CA ALA A 381 23.73 -9.02 -27.12
C ALA A 381 22.35 -9.62 -26.85
N LYS A 382 22.18 -10.95 -26.92
CA LYS A 382 20.95 -11.63 -26.54
C LYS A 382 20.67 -11.49 -25.06
N TRP A 383 21.69 -11.61 -24.20
CA TRP A 383 21.53 -11.40 -22.78
C TRP A 383 20.98 -10.00 -22.47
N PHE A 384 21.59 -8.93 -23.02
CA PHE A 384 21.07 -7.57 -22.89
C PHE A 384 19.63 -7.43 -23.40
N LYS A 385 19.32 -8.08 -24.55
CA LYS A 385 17.97 -8.02 -25.11
C LYS A 385 16.92 -8.66 -24.20
N ASN A 386 17.25 -9.78 -23.59
CA ASN A 386 16.30 -10.55 -22.77
C ASN A 386 16.15 -9.97 -21.35
N ASN A 387 17.23 -9.37 -20.79
CA ASN A 387 17.24 -8.96 -19.39
C ASN A 387 17.05 -7.44 -19.20
N CYS A 388 17.48 -6.62 -20.17
CA CYS A 388 17.39 -5.15 -20.07
C CYS A 388 16.18 -4.53 -20.80
N TYR A 389 15.23 -5.35 -21.25
CA TYR A 389 13.98 -4.89 -21.88
C TYR A 389 12.78 -5.65 -21.30
N ASN A 390 11.66 -4.95 -21.15
CA ASN A 390 10.38 -5.56 -20.84
C ASN A 390 9.63 -5.97 -22.12
N ASP A 391 8.44 -6.56 -21.97
CA ASP A 391 7.61 -7.02 -23.09
C ASP A 391 7.17 -5.87 -24.01
N ASN A 392 7.04 -4.66 -23.49
CA ASN A 392 6.72 -3.44 -24.25
C ASN A 392 7.95 -2.86 -24.97
N LYS A 393 9.11 -3.51 -24.90
CA LYS A 393 10.39 -3.08 -25.44
C LYS A 393 10.97 -1.82 -24.78
N ASP A 394 10.43 -1.40 -23.64
CA ASP A 394 11.05 -0.37 -22.82
C ASP A 394 12.21 -0.95 -22.01
N LYS A 395 13.24 -0.15 -21.77
CA LYS A 395 14.38 -0.58 -20.97
C LYS A 395 14.01 -0.79 -19.51
N LYS A 396 14.58 -1.82 -18.89
CA LYS A 396 14.45 -2.12 -17.44
C LYS A 396 15.82 -2.49 -16.85
N CYS A 397 16.00 -2.25 -15.56
CA CYS A 397 17.13 -2.79 -14.83
C CYS A 397 17.05 -4.33 -14.82
N PRO A 398 18.15 -5.05 -15.14
CA PRO A 398 18.10 -6.51 -15.26
C PRO A 398 18.03 -7.26 -13.92
N PHE A 399 18.15 -6.56 -12.80
CA PHE A 399 18.12 -7.13 -11.46
C PHE A 399 17.46 -6.15 -10.46
N VAL A 400 17.10 -6.70 -9.32
CA VAL A 400 16.60 -5.94 -8.16
C VAL A 400 17.78 -5.18 -7.56
N ILE A 401 17.68 -3.85 -7.48
CA ILE A 401 18.79 -3.02 -6.98
C ILE A 401 19.09 -3.23 -5.49
N GLY A 402 18.14 -3.80 -4.75
CA GLY A 402 18.31 -4.14 -3.34
C GLY A 402 19.42 -5.17 -3.06
N CYS A 403 19.78 -6.02 -4.05
CA CYS A 403 20.86 -7.01 -3.91
C CYS A 403 22.27 -6.46 -4.18
N LEU A 404 22.38 -5.20 -4.63
CA LEU A 404 23.67 -4.58 -4.95
C LEU A 404 24.43 -4.18 -3.68
N THR A 405 25.76 -4.26 -3.73
CA THR A 405 26.61 -3.57 -2.76
C THR A 405 26.52 -2.05 -2.97
N ASP A 406 26.94 -1.27 -1.98
CA ASP A 406 26.91 0.19 -2.08
C ASP A 406 27.81 0.71 -3.23
N GLU A 407 28.95 0.05 -3.51
CA GLU A 407 29.83 0.37 -4.64
C GLU A 407 29.21 0.01 -5.98
N GLU A 408 28.54 -1.12 -6.09
CA GLU A 408 27.81 -1.52 -7.30
C GLU A 408 26.65 -0.57 -7.60
N ALA A 409 25.87 -0.19 -6.55
CA ALA A 409 24.79 0.77 -6.69
C ALA A 409 25.31 2.15 -7.15
N LYS A 410 26.42 2.61 -6.57
CA LYS A 410 27.12 3.84 -6.97
C LYS A 410 27.59 3.77 -8.42
N SER A 411 28.17 2.66 -8.82
CA SER A 411 28.68 2.47 -10.19
C SER A 411 27.55 2.43 -11.23
N LEU A 412 26.45 1.74 -10.92
CA LEU A 412 25.24 1.74 -11.77
C LEU A 412 24.66 3.15 -11.91
N LEU A 413 24.57 3.90 -10.81
CA LEU A 413 24.13 5.30 -10.82
C LEU A 413 25.04 6.17 -11.70
N CYS A 414 26.37 6.02 -11.55
CA CYS A 414 27.33 6.77 -12.36
C CYS A 414 27.17 6.50 -13.85
N GLY A 415 26.97 5.23 -14.25
CA GLY A 415 26.71 4.88 -15.64
C GLY A 415 25.44 5.54 -16.19
N LEU A 416 24.34 5.56 -15.40
CA LEU A 416 23.09 6.24 -15.77
C LEU A 416 23.29 7.76 -15.90
N ILE A 417 23.99 8.40 -14.97
CA ILE A 417 24.22 9.85 -15.02
C ILE A 417 25.16 10.23 -16.18
N LYS A 418 26.16 9.42 -16.49
CA LYS A 418 27.08 9.64 -17.61
C LYS A 418 26.44 9.45 -18.97
N SER A 419 25.30 8.72 -19.05
CA SER A 419 24.52 8.55 -20.28
C SER A 419 23.42 9.62 -20.43
N ASP A 420 22.37 9.55 -19.62
CA ASP A 420 21.17 10.40 -19.71
C ASP A 420 21.14 11.51 -18.64
N GLY A 421 22.26 11.80 -18.01
CA GLY A 421 22.34 12.80 -16.95
C GLY A 421 22.91 14.14 -17.38
N MET A 422 22.78 15.11 -16.47
CA MET A 422 23.37 16.44 -16.58
C MET A 422 23.91 16.85 -15.21
N ILE A 423 25.14 17.35 -15.21
CA ILE A 423 25.80 17.88 -14.03
C ILE A 423 25.99 19.37 -14.21
N THR A 424 25.51 20.15 -13.26
CA THR A 424 25.69 21.61 -13.21
C THR A 424 26.34 21.99 -11.88
N GLU A 425 26.68 23.27 -11.70
CA GLU A 425 27.20 23.78 -10.44
C GLU A 425 26.21 23.63 -9.26
N SER A 426 24.91 23.54 -9.54
CA SER A 426 23.86 23.53 -8.53
C SER A 426 23.17 22.19 -8.33
N HIS A 427 23.18 21.30 -9.32
CA HIS A 427 22.46 20.03 -9.26
C HIS A 427 23.00 18.95 -10.18
N ILE A 428 22.76 17.70 -9.84
CA ILE A 428 22.91 16.51 -10.66
C ILE A 428 21.52 16.03 -11.04
N SER A 429 21.26 15.82 -12.32
CA SER A 429 19.96 15.43 -12.86
C SER A 429 20.08 14.24 -13.78
N PHE A 430 19.04 13.41 -13.79
CA PHE A 430 18.82 12.34 -14.76
C PHE A 430 17.50 12.61 -15.47
N PHE A 431 17.48 12.44 -16.80
CA PHE A 431 16.30 12.70 -17.62
C PHE A 431 15.96 11.45 -18.44
N ASN A 432 14.74 10.94 -18.30
CA ASN A 432 14.30 9.82 -19.13
C ASN A 432 12.76 9.83 -19.30
N SER A 433 12.27 9.39 -20.44
CA SER A 433 10.83 9.18 -20.66
C SER A 433 10.33 7.84 -20.08
N ASN A 434 11.24 7.00 -19.61
CA ASN A 434 10.92 5.74 -18.95
C ASN A 434 10.85 5.97 -17.43
N SER A 435 9.64 5.97 -16.88
CA SER A 435 9.42 6.19 -15.45
C SER A 435 10.01 5.11 -14.54
N HIS A 436 10.17 3.87 -15.05
CA HIS A 436 10.86 2.81 -14.33
C HIS A 436 12.34 3.14 -14.11
N LEU A 437 13.05 3.57 -15.17
CA LEU A 437 14.45 3.98 -15.03
C LEU A 437 14.61 5.23 -14.15
N ALA A 438 13.65 6.15 -14.17
CA ALA A 438 13.65 7.28 -13.27
C ALA A 438 13.49 6.84 -11.80
N HIS A 439 12.61 5.87 -11.51
CA HIS A 439 12.50 5.27 -10.17
C HIS A 439 13.81 4.57 -9.77
N VAL A 440 14.37 3.72 -10.63
CA VAL A 440 15.65 3.04 -10.39
C VAL A 440 16.75 4.06 -10.06
N CYS A 441 16.87 5.13 -10.86
CA CYS A 441 17.87 6.18 -10.63
C CYS A 441 17.65 6.87 -9.28
N LYS A 442 16.40 7.20 -8.92
CA LYS A 442 16.05 7.79 -7.63
C LYS A 442 16.41 6.86 -6.46
N GLN A 443 16.11 5.58 -6.57
CA GLN A 443 16.44 4.57 -5.56
C GLN A 443 17.97 4.39 -5.41
N LEU A 444 18.72 4.45 -6.51
CA LEU A 444 20.19 4.40 -6.47
C LEU A 444 20.80 5.63 -5.78
N PHE A 445 20.22 6.83 -5.97
CA PHE A 445 20.61 7.99 -5.16
C PHE A 445 20.40 7.71 -3.67
N GLY A 446 19.22 7.17 -3.30
CA GLY A 446 18.91 6.78 -1.92
C GLY A 446 19.90 5.75 -1.36
N ARG A 447 20.24 4.73 -2.12
CA ARG A 447 21.26 3.73 -1.76
C ARG A 447 22.63 4.37 -1.47
N CYS A 448 22.98 5.43 -2.19
CA CYS A 448 24.20 6.20 -1.94
C CYS A 448 24.05 7.22 -0.77
N GLY A 449 22.95 7.20 -0.02
CA GLY A 449 22.68 8.15 1.05
C GLY A 449 22.29 9.55 0.57
N ILE A 450 21.93 9.70 -0.71
CA ILE A 450 21.64 10.98 -1.36
C ILE A 450 20.14 11.09 -1.59
N ALA A 451 19.49 12.08 -1.00
CA ALA A 451 18.10 12.37 -1.30
C ALA A 451 17.93 13.01 -2.68
N ALA A 452 16.99 12.50 -3.45
CA ALA A 452 16.67 13.02 -4.77
C ALA A 452 15.17 13.29 -4.93
N SER A 453 14.84 14.32 -5.70
CA SER A 453 13.49 14.67 -6.08
C SER A 453 13.10 14.03 -7.42
N LEU A 454 11.80 13.75 -7.61
CA LEU A 454 11.24 13.34 -8.89
C LEU A 454 10.34 14.44 -9.42
N GLY A 455 10.50 14.81 -10.68
CA GLY A 455 9.59 15.70 -11.40
C GLY A 455 9.10 15.03 -12.68
N THR A 456 7.86 15.26 -13.04
CA THR A 456 7.27 14.86 -14.32
C THR A 456 6.96 16.09 -15.16
N ARG A 457 7.02 15.95 -16.47
CA ARG A 457 6.77 17.02 -17.40
C ARG A 457 6.03 16.51 -18.62
N GLU A 458 4.93 17.19 -18.96
CA GLU A 458 4.13 16.88 -20.14
C GLU A 458 4.92 17.08 -21.45
N PRO A 459 4.58 16.33 -22.49
CA PRO A 459 5.16 16.49 -23.82
C PRO A 459 5.02 17.93 -24.31
N ARG A 460 6.11 18.47 -24.83
CA ARG A 460 6.09 19.82 -25.44
C ARG A 460 7.02 19.92 -26.64
N ASN A 461 6.79 20.92 -27.44
CA ASN A 461 7.73 21.34 -28.48
C ASN A 461 8.80 22.25 -27.85
N HIS A 462 10.05 22.02 -28.15
CA HIS A 462 11.15 22.92 -27.80
C HIS A 462 12.12 23.08 -28.97
N TYR A 463 12.63 24.28 -29.11
CA TYR A 463 13.57 24.63 -30.13
C TYR A 463 15.00 24.25 -29.69
N TYR A 464 15.69 23.49 -30.54
CA TYR A 464 17.06 23.09 -30.30
C TYR A 464 18.00 23.93 -31.18
N GLU A 465 18.62 24.94 -30.55
CA GLU A 465 19.41 25.96 -31.26
C GLU A 465 20.61 25.41 -32.03
N LEU A 466 21.32 24.42 -31.47
CA LEU A 466 22.51 23.82 -32.08
C LEU A 466 22.24 23.17 -33.45
N GLU A 467 21.05 22.69 -33.68
CA GLU A 467 20.66 22.02 -34.93
C GLU A 467 19.56 22.77 -35.67
N ASN A 468 19.17 23.95 -35.19
CA ASN A 468 18.13 24.80 -35.78
C ASN A 468 16.83 24.05 -36.10
N ARG A 469 16.35 23.24 -35.14
CA ARG A 469 15.14 22.42 -35.31
C ARG A 469 14.26 22.41 -34.09
N VAL A 470 12.96 22.19 -34.31
CA VAL A 470 12.01 21.89 -33.23
C VAL A 470 12.07 20.40 -32.92
N ILE A 471 12.28 20.09 -31.64
CA ILE A 471 12.12 18.74 -31.09
C ILE A 471 10.75 18.65 -30.44
N THR A 472 9.97 17.64 -30.80
CA THR A 472 8.67 17.36 -30.22
C THR A 472 8.77 16.15 -29.31
N ASP A 473 8.60 16.38 -28.01
CA ASP A 473 8.48 15.27 -27.04
C ASP A 473 7.20 14.48 -27.34
N LYS A 474 7.30 13.17 -27.37
CA LYS A 474 6.14 12.27 -27.66
C LYS A 474 5.54 11.64 -26.40
N LYS A 475 6.29 11.66 -25.30
CA LYS A 475 5.93 11.01 -24.03
C LYS A 475 6.18 11.98 -22.88
N VAL A 476 5.51 11.76 -21.75
CA VAL A 476 5.85 12.41 -20.48
C VAL A 476 7.32 12.08 -20.16
N SER A 477 8.08 13.09 -19.76
CA SER A 477 9.46 12.90 -19.33
C SER A 477 9.57 13.00 -17.80
N CYS A 478 10.40 12.16 -17.23
CA CYS A 478 10.75 12.17 -15.80
C CYS A 478 12.13 12.83 -15.63
N ARG A 479 12.23 13.65 -14.58
CA ARG A 479 13.49 14.23 -14.13
C ARG A 479 13.75 13.82 -12.69
N VAL A 480 14.83 13.11 -12.44
CA VAL A 480 15.36 12.88 -11.09
C VAL A 480 16.46 13.87 -10.83
N ASN A 481 16.42 14.55 -9.69
CA ASN A 481 17.31 15.66 -9.42
C ASN A 481 17.75 15.71 -7.96
N THR A 482 19.05 15.93 -7.73
CA THR A 482 19.58 16.25 -6.42
C THR A 482 20.38 17.54 -6.44
N SER A 483 20.15 18.40 -5.45
CA SER A 483 20.96 19.58 -5.14
C SER A 483 21.70 19.41 -3.81
N ALA A 484 21.64 18.21 -3.20
CA ALA A 484 22.28 17.95 -1.93
C ALA A 484 23.81 17.99 -2.08
N GLN A 485 24.47 18.80 -1.25
CA GLN A 485 25.94 18.90 -1.24
C GLN A 485 26.60 17.53 -1.00
N LEU A 486 25.95 16.68 -0.20
CA LEU A 486 26.38 15.31 0.03
C LEU A 486 26.49 14.51 -1.28
N GLY A 487 25.54 14.68 -2.21
CA GLY A 487 25.55 14.03 -3.51
C GLY A 487 26.76 14.40 -4.35
N PHE A 488 27.13 15.69 -4.32
CA PHE A 488 28.34 16.16 -5.01
C PHE A 488 29.60 15.57 -4.35
N ASN A 489 29.68 15.57 -3.03
CA ASN A 489 30.83 15.02 -2.32
C ASN A 489 31.03 13.52 -2.57
N ILE A 490 29.93 12.75 -2.65
CA ILE A 490 29.99 11.30 -2.88
C ILE A 490 30.29 10.94 -4.34
N LEU A 491 29.78 11.71 -5.29
CA LEU A 491 29.78 11.35 -6.70
C LEU A 491 30.87 12.10 -7.53
N GLN A 492 31.48 13.16 -7.03
CA GLN A 492 32.37 14.02 -7.80
C GLN A 492 33.58 13.26 -8.40
N GLU A 493 34.20 12.34 -7.64
CA GLU A 493 35.31 11.53 -8.13
C GLU A 493 34.85 10.55 -9.21
N SER A 494 33.76 9.83 -8.96
CA SER A 494 33.25 8.81 -9.90
C SER A 494 32.67 9.40 -11.18
N LEU A 495 32.15 10.63 -11.12
CA LEU A 495 31.62 11.37 -12.25
C LEU A 495 32.65 12.32 -12.90
N ASN A 496 33.88 12.37 -12.36
CA ASN A 496 35.00 13.19 -12.87
C ASN A 496 34.63 14.68 -12.98
N PHE A 497 34.08 15.28 -11.94
CA PHE A 497 33.84 16.71 -11.86
C PHE A 497 34.39 17.27 -10.54
N LYS A 498 34.71 18.59 -10.53
CA LYS A 498 35.17 19.28 -9.34
C LYS A 498 34.17 20.35 -8.96
N ARG A 499 33.82 20.40 -7.68
CA ARG A 499 33.02 21.47 -7.08
C ARG A 499 33.63 21.91 -5.76
N GLU A 500 33.71 23.21 -5.55
CA GLU A 500 34.10 23.75 -4.24
C GLU A 500 33.00 23.46 -3.22
N ILE A 501 33.36 22.91 -2.07
CA ILE A 501 32.45 22.59 -1.00
C ILE A 501 32.00 23.93 -0.35
N ASN A 502 30.71 24.18 -0.33
CA ASN A 502 30.15 25.31 0.38
C ASN A 502 30.34 25.09 1.90
N SER A 503 31.26 25.81 2.52
CA SER A 503 31.58 25.71 3.95
C SER A 503 30.40 26.03 4.89
N ASN A 504 29.37 26.71 4.40
CA ASN A 504 28.16 27.02 5.14
C ASN A 504 27.06 25.95 5.03
N TYR A 505 27.28 24.88 4.28
CA TYR A 505 26.29 23.79 4.15
C TYR A 505 26.17 23.04 5.48
N ARG A 506 24.94 22.92 5.97
CA ARG A 506 24.59 22.23 7.21
C ARG A 506 23.48 21.22 6.91
N PRO A 507 23.83 19.99 6.49
CA PRO A 507 22.85 18.96 6.13
C PRO A 507 21.94 18.58 7.30
N GLU A 508 22.45 18.58 8.51
CA GLU A 508 21.75 18.24 9.74
C GLU A 508 20.59 19.19 10.10
N LYS A 509 20.57 20.40 9.52
CA LYS A 509 19.51 21.40 9.74
C LYS A 509 18.34 21.27 8.74
N ARG A 510 18.46 20.40 7.75
CA ARG A 510 17.41 20.20 6.73
C ARG A 510 16.58 18.98 7.08
N ILE A 511 15.29 19.17 7.35
CA ILE A 511 14.31 18.11 7.55
C ILE A 511 13.96 17.45 6.20
N THR A 512 13.98 18.22 5.12
CA THR A 512 13.70 17.77 3.75
C THR A 512 14.98 17.44 2.99
N ASN A 513 14.89 16.54 2.00
CA ASN A 513 16.03 16.10 1.19
C ASN A 513 17.12 15.40 2.00
N LYS A 514 16.72 14.51 2.87
CA LYS A 514 17.58 13.70 3.76
C LYS A 514 17.27 12.22 3.57
N VAL A 515 18.29 11.39 3.64
CA VAL A 515 18.15 9.94 3.75
C VAL A 515 18.37 9.57 5.21
N GLU A 516 17.41 8.89 5.81
CA GLU A 516 17.47 8.48 7.20
C GLU A 516 16.64 7.21 7.43
N ASN A 517 17.17 6.28 8.23
CA ASN A 517 16.49 5.05 8.63
C ASN A 517 15.88 4.25 7.44
N GLY A 518 16.57 4.20 6.31
CA GLY A 518 16.10 3.48 5.12
C GLY A 518 15.04 4.21 4.29
N PHE A 519 14.80 5.50 4.55
CA PHE A 519 13.86 6.32 3.78
C PHE A 519 14.52 7.57 3.21
N MET A 520 14.09 7.95 2.02
CA MET A 520 14.28 9.32 1.50
C MET A 520 13.15 10.19 2.02
N LEU A 521 13.46 11.08 2.96
CA LEU A 521 12.47 11.91 3.65
C LEU A 521 11.97 13.05 2.77
N SER A 522 10.69 13.34 2.90
CA SER A 522 9.99 14.46 2.30
C SER A 522 9.06 15.11 3.33
N THR A 523 8.50 16.26 3.01
CA THR A 523 7.62 16.99 3.93
C THR A 523 6.35 17.39 3.20
N VAL A 524 5.23 17.36 3.92
CA VAL A 524 3.94 17.84 3.44
C VAL A 524 4.01 19.34 3.22
N LYS A 525 3.79 19.78 1.98
CA LYS A 525 3.89 21.17 1.53
C LYS A 525 2.59 21.94 1.68
N SER A 526 1.49 21.35 1.26
CA SER A 526 0.15 21.91 1.40
C SER A 526 -0.90 20.81 1.47
N ILE A 527 -2.01 21.14 2.11
CA ILE A 527 -3.19 20.29 2.24
C ILE A 527 -4.38 21.14 1.84
N GLU A 528 -5.22 20.60 0.97
CA GLU A 528 -6.46 21.20 0.51
C GLU A 528 -7.56 20.16 0.58
N THR A 529 -8.76 20.53 0.97
CA THR A 529 -9.91 19.64 1.00
C THR A 529 -10.99 20.16 0.08
N GLU A 530 -11.65 19.25 -0.64
CA GLU A 530 -12.76 19.61 -1.52
C GLU A 530 -13.81 18.50 -1.56
N PRO A 531 -15.09 18.81 -1.83
CA PRO A 531 -16.09 17.78 -2.09
C PRO A 531 -15.69 16.94 -3.30
N TYR A 532 -15.93 15.63 -3.20
CA TYR A 532 -15.66 14.69 -4.27
C TYR A 532 -16.76 13.65 -4.36
N THR A 533 -17.16 13.36 -5.59
CA THR A 533 -18.06 12.27 -5.90
C THR A 533 -17.54 11.55 -7.14
N GLY A 534 -17.12 10.31 -6.98
CA GLY A 534 -16.52 9.54 -8.07
C GLY A 534 -15.92 8.21 -7.61
N LEU A 535 -15.28 7.54 -8.56
CA LEU A 535 -14.57 6.28 -8.28
C LEU A 535 -13.32 6.52 -7.45
N VAL A 536 -13.04 5.56 -6.60
CA VAL A 536 -11.84 5.46 -5.78
C VAL A 536 -11.24 4.07 -5.90
N HIS A 537 -9.93 3.93 -5.75
CA HIS A 537 -9.24 2.65 -5.95
C HIS A 537 -8.39 2.29 -4.75
N ASP A 538 -8.29 1.00 -4.49
CA ASP A 538 -7.31 0.45 -3.58
C ASP A 538 -6.63 -0.78 -4.18
N LEU A 539 -5.46 -1.13 -3.67
CA LEU A 539 -4.69 -2.28 -4.12
C LEU A 539 -4.59 -3.27 -2.96
N ARG A 540 -4.85 -4.53 -3.22
CA ARG A 540 -4.53 -5.60 -2.29
C ARG A 540 -3.15 -6.14 -2.59
N VAL A 541 -2.21 -5.83 -1.73
CA VAL A 541 -0.79 -6.17 -1.86
C VAL A 541 -0.44 -7.30 -0.91
N ALA A 542 0.18 -8.34 -1.43
CA ALA A 542 0.60 -9.50 -0.65
C ALA A 542 1.57 -9.11 0.48
N GLU A 543 1.44 -9.76 1.63
CA GLU A 543 2.30 -9.68 2.82
C GLU A 543 2.41 -8.30 3.47
N ASP A 544 2.65 -7.23 2.71
CA ASP A 544 3.00 -5.91 3.26
C ASP A 544 1.81 -4.96 3.38
N HIS A 545 0.70 -5.26 2.72
CA HIS A 545 -0.55 -4.49 2.77
C HIS A 545 -0.35 -2.97 2.62
N SER A 546 0.57 -2.58 1.72
CA SER A 546 0.90 -1.19 1.40
C SER A 546 1.53 -1.08 0.03
N PHE A 547 1.50 0.12 -0.52
CA PHE A 547 2.18 0.45 -1.77
C PHE A 547 2.75 1.86 -1.70
N SER A 548 3.76 2.14 -2.52
CA SER A 548 4.44 3.43 -2.53
C SER A 548 4.21 4.15 -3.85
N GLY A 549 4.09 5.45 -3.76
CA GLY A 549 4.29 6.39 -4.85
C GLY A 549 5.47 7.31 -4.59
N PRO A 550 5.75 8.31 -5.46
CA PRO A 550 6.82 9.25 -5.25
C PRO A 550 6.74 9.98 -3.89
N ASN A 551 7.73 9.76 -3.04
CA ASN A 551 7.88 10.35 -1.70
C ASN A 551 6.83 9.95 -0.65
N LEU A 552 5.98 8.97 -0.90
CA LEU A 552 4.89 8.61 0.00
C LEU A 552 4.62 7.11 0.02
N VAL A 553 4.28 6.59 1.19
CA VAL A 553 3.75 5.24 1.37
C VAL A 553 2.30 5.29 1.81
N ILE A 554 1.50 4.41 1.24
CA ILE A 554 0.05 4.35 1.34
C ILE A 554 -0.34 2.95 1.83
N LYS A 555 -1.29 2.85 2.76
CA LYS A 555 -1.81 1.58 3.28
C LYS A 555 -2.99 1.11 2.43
N ASN A 556 -3.14 -0.21 2.23
CA ASN A 556 -4.37 -0.76 1.63
C ASN A 556 -5.46 -1.00 2.68
N CYS A 557 -6.72 -0.99 2.25
CA CYS A 557 -7.91 -1.27 3.08
C CYS A 557 -8.33 -2.74 2.98
N GLY A 558 -8.99 -3.25 4.02
CA GLY A 558 -9.47 -4.64 4.09
C GLY A 558 -10.97 -4.76 3.81
N ALA A 559 -11.41 -5.80 3.09
CA ALA A 559 -12.83 -6.15 2.90
C ALA A 559 -13.02 -7.68 2.81
N GLY A 560 -14.02 -8.24 3.47
CA GLY A 560 -14.28 -9.68 3.49
C GLY A 560 -15.74 -10.10 3.70
N MET A 561 -16.54 -9.41 4.50
CA MET A 561 -17.91 -9.83 4.86
C MET A 561 -18.90 -8.66 4.87
N ILE A 562 -20.20 -8.98 4.68
CA ILE A 562 -21.33 -8.08 4.92
C ILE A 562 -21.92 -8.45 6.29
N ASN A 563 -21.80 -7.58 7.27
CA ASN A 563 -22.45 -7.72 8.57
C ASN A 563 -23.79 -7.00 8.57
N VAL A 564 -24.84 -7.68 9.02
CA VAL A 564 -26.21 -7.15 9.11
C VAL A 564 -26.71 -7.25 10.54
N ALA A 565 -27.24 -6.15 11.06
CA ALA A 565 -27.92 -6.14 12.35
C ALA A 565 -29.20 -5.32 12.26
N TYR A 566 -30.28 -5.81 12.82
CA TYR A 566 -31.52 -5.07 13.09
C TYR A 566 -31.66 -4.79 14.56
N SER A 567 -31.83 -3.51 14.87
CA SER A 567 -32.01 -3.00 16.20
C SER A 567 -33.40 -2.37 16.36
N LEU A 568 -33.99 -2.58 17.51
CA LEU A 568 -35.22 -1.92 17.93
C LEU A 568 -35.00 -1.27 19.31
N PHE A 569 -35.10 0.06 19.37
CA PHE A 569 -34.85 0.85 20.58
C PHE A 569 -33.51 0.51 21.26
N GLY A 570 -32.46 0.27 20.44
CA GLY A 570 -31.12 -0.08 20.91
C GLY A 570 -30.95 -1.55 21.30
N ALA A 571 -31.96 -2.39 21.18
CA ALA A 571 -31.86 -3.83 21.42
C ALA A 571 -31.75 -4.62 20.11
N PRO A 572 -30.81 -5.57 19.97
CA PRO A 572 -30.73 -6.40 18.79
C PRO A 572 -31.91 -7.34 18.67
N VAL A 573 -32.57 -7.33 17.54
CA VAL A 573 -33.64 -8.26 17.19
C VAL A 573 -33.10 -9.47 16.46
N PHE A 574 -32.23 -9.24 15.47
CA PHE A 574 -31.44 -10.26 14.81
C PHE A 574 -30.13 -9.70 14.24
N THR A 575 -29.12 -10.57 14.11
CA THR A 575 -27.83 -10.26 13.47
C THR A 575 -27.40 -11.45 12.63
N PHE A 576 -26.70 -11.19 11.52
CA PHE A 576 -26.05 -12.22 10.71
C PHE A 576 -24.94 -11.61 9.85
N ALA A 577 -24.02 -12.47 9.35
CA ALA A 577 -23.03 -12.09 8.35
C ALA A 577 -23.17 -12.93 7.06
N ILE A 578 -22.72 -12.37 5.95
CA ILE A 578 -22.70 -13.03 4.63
C ILE A 578 -21.32 -12.87 4.04
N VAL A 579 -20.66 -13.99 3.69
CA VAL A 579 -19.32 -14.01 3.04
C VAL A 579 -19.43 -13.79 1.52
N ASN A 580 -20.50 -13.22 1.02
CA ASN A 580 -20.68 -12.85 -0.39
C ASN A 580 -20.61 -11.34 -0.52
N SER A 581 -19.41 -10.80 -0.62
CA SER A 581 -19.14 -9.36 -0.78
C SER A 581 -18.72 -8.99 -2.21
N GLY A 582 -18.07 -7.86 -2.41
CA GLY A 582 -17.62 -7.38 -3.71
C GLY A 582 -16.78 -8.38 -4.50
N ASP A 583 -15.90 -9.13 -3.84
CA ASP A 583 -15.06 -10.16 -4.47
C ASP A 583 -15.87 -11.33 -5.03
N TRP A 584 -17.00 -11.65 -4.39
CA TRP A 584 -17.90 -12.68 -4.89
C TRP A 584 -18.58 -12.23 -6.20
N ILE A 585 -18.98 -10.95 -6.30
CA ILE A 585 -19.54 -10.38 -7.54
C ILE A 585 -18.57 -10.55 -8.69
N ASP A 586 -17.28 -10.18 -8.48
CA ASP A 586 -16.26 -10.26 -9.52
C ASP A 586 -16.03 -11.68 -10.01
N LYS A 587 -15.91 -12.64 -9.10
CA LYS A 587 -15.74 -14.05 -9.41
C LYS A 587 -16.93 -14.62 -10.19
N GLN A 588 -18.16 -14.31 -9.79
CA GLN A 588 -19.35 -14.85 -10.45
C GLN A 588 -19.57 -14.22 -11.83
N ALA A 589 -19.35 -12.90 -11.98
CA ALA A 589 -19.48 -12.23 -13.26
C ALA A 589 -18.37 -12.68 -14.23
N ALA A 590 -17.14 -12.87 -13.77
CA ALA A 590 -16.04 -13.43 -14.56
C ALA A 590 -16.38 -14.84 -15.08
N HIS A 591 -16.89 -15.70 -14.21
CA HIS A 591 -17.31 -17.05 -14.59
C HIS A 591 -18.47 -17.03 -15.61
N ALA A 592 -19.42 -16.10 -15.47
CA ALA A 592 -20.57 -15.98 -16.36
C ALA A 592 -20.22 -15.43 -17.75
N THR A 593 -19.16 -14.64 -17.88
CA THR A 593 -18.76 -13.97 -19.14
C THR A 593 -17.56 -14.64 -19.81
N GLY A 594 -16.85 -15.52 -19.12
CA GLY A 594 -15.57 -16.08 -19.57
C GLY A 594 -14.40 -15.09 -19.51
N GLU A 595 -14.60 -13.94 -18.91
CA GLU A 595 -13.60 -12.88 -18.74
C GLU A 595 -12.74 -13.12 -17.48
N THR A 596 -11.63 -12.39 -17.37
CA THR A 596 -10.81 -12.45 -16.16
C THR A 596 -11.46 -11.69 -15.00
N ILE A 597 -11.24 -12.12 -13.76
CA ILE A 597 -11.72 -11.42 -12.55
C ILE A 597 -11.26 -9.97 -12.55
N ALA A 598 -10.01 -9.71 -12.96
CA ALA A 598 -9.45 -8.37 -13.04
C ALA A 598 -10.19 -7.48 -14.08
N PHE A 599 -10.58 -8.05 -15.21
CA PHE A 599 -11.36 -7.33 -16.22
C PHE A 599 -12.75 -7.00 -15.69
N ILE A 600 -13.44 -7.98 -15.09
CA ILE A 600 -14.77 -7.76 -14.48
C ILE A 600 -14.70 -6.73 -13.34
N ASN A 601 -13.69 -6.81 -12.51
CA ASN A 601 -13.48 -5.83 -11.43
C ASN A 601 -13.35 -4.43 -12.00
N LYS A 602 -12.58 -4.24 -13.07
CA LYS A 602 -12.44 -2.97 -13.78
C LYS A 602 -13.78 -2.47 -14.38
N GLU A 603 -14.55 -3.34 -15.00
CA GLU A 603 -15.85 -2.97 -15.56
C GLU A 603 -16.88 -2.70 -14.45
N LYS A 604 -16.83 -3.45 -13.33
CA LYS A 604 -17.66 -3.20 -12.14
C LYS A 604 -17.54 -1.78 -11.61
N THR A 605 -16.36 -1.16 -11.73
CA THR A 605 -16.14 0.21 -11.27
C THR A 605 -16.87 1.27 -12.08
N LYS A 606 -17.22 0.95 -13.32
CA LYS A 606 -17.93 1.85 -14.24
C LYS A 606 -19.45 1.69 -14.15
N ILE A 607 -19.90 0.68 -13.38
CA ILE A 607 -21.31 0.37 -13.25
C ILE A 607 -22.05 1.49 -12.53
N ASP A 608 -23.16 1.90 -13.15
CA ASP A 608 -24.14 2.78 -12.57
C ASP A 608 -25.45 1.99 -12.43
N LEU A 609 -25.80 1.62 -11.22
CA LEU A 609 -26.98 0.83 -10.93
C LEU A 609 -28.31 1.59 -11.18
N ASN A 610 -28.24 2.88 -11.53
CA ASN A 610 -29.42 3.63 -11.99
C ASN A 610 -29.70 3.43 -13.49
N LYS A 611 -28.79 2.79 -14.25
CA LYS A 611 -28.88 2.65 -15.72
C LYS A 611 -29.13 1.20 -16.13
N GLU A 612 -29.81 1.03 -17.24
CA GLU A 612 -29.96 -0.28 -17.89
C GLU A 612 -28.60 -0.71 -18.50
N PRO A 613 -28.24 -2.00 -18.41
CA PRO A 613 -26.97 -2.50 -18.94
C PRO A 613 -26.92 -2.40 -20.46
N THR A 614 -25.84 -1.86 -21.01
CA THR A 614 -25.63 -1.66 -22.44
C THR A 614 -24.94 -2.83 -23.14
N ASN A 615 -24.27 -3.70 -22.38
CA ASN A 615 -23.53 -4.85 -22.92
C ASN A 615 -23.63 -6.07 -21.99
N LEU A 616 -23.11 -7.21 -22.45
CA LEU A 616 -23.15 -8.48 -21.71
C LEU A 616 -22.41 -8.40 -20.34
N ILE A 617 -21.29 -7.67 -20.29
CA ILE A 617 -20.45 -7.57 -19.09
C ILE A 617 -21.16 -6.74 -18.03
N GLU A 618 -21.69 -5.57 -18.40
CA GLU A 618 -22.49 -4.74 -17.50
C GLU A 618 -23.70 -5.52 -16.97
N ARG A 619 -24.37 -6.27 -17.86
CA ARG A 619 -25.49 -7.13 -17.47
C ARG A 619 -25.07 -8.20 -16.46
N ALA A 620 -23.96 -8.87 -16.70
CA ALA A 620 -23.45 -9.89 -15.77
C ALA A 620 -23.14 -9.27 -14.39
N ILE A 621 -22.45 -8.15 -14.35
CA ILE A 621 -22.08 -7.46 -13.10
C ILE A 621 -23.34 -7.01 -12.36
N ILE A 622 -24.27 -6.30 -13.02
CA ILE A 622 -25.52 -5.83 -12.41
C ILE A 622 -26.35 -7.01 -11.89
N THR A 623 -26.38 -8.11 -12.62
CA THR A 623 -27.03 -9.34 -12.18
C THR A 623 -26.43 -9.87 -10.89
N GLN A 624 -25.09 -9.85 -10.73
CA GLN A 624 -24.46 -10.31 -9.50
C GLN A 624 -24.70 -9.35 -8.33
N TYR A 625 -24.72 -8.03 -8.57
CA TYR A 625 -25.17 -7.05 -7.57
C TYR A 625 -26.60 -7.34 -7.12
N GLN A 626 -27.48 -7.58 -8.08
CA GLN A 626 -28.87 -7.91 -7.80
C GLN A 626 -28.98 -9.18 -6.95
N LEU A 627 -28.31 -10.26 -7.34
CA LEU A 627 -28.31 -11.54 -6.60
C LEU A 627 -27.71 -11.39 -5.19
N MET A 628 -26.65 -10.61 -5.02
CA MET A 628 -26.05 -10.33 -3.74
C MET A 628 -27.01 -9.56 -2.85
N ILE A 629 -27.63 -8.49 -3.37
CA ILE A 629 -28.60 -7.68 -2.62
C ILE A 629 -29.85 -8.49 -2.34
N GLU A 630 -30.41 -9.24 -3.30
CA GLU A 630 -31.55 -10.14 -3.10
C GLU A 630 -31.27 -11.16 -2.00
N LYS A 631 -30.09 -11.78 -2.01
CA LYS A 631 -29.67 -12.72 -0.97
C LYS A 631 -29.60 -12.05 0.40
N THR A 632 -29.08 -10.83 0.45
CA THR A 632 -29.02 -10.03 1.67
C THR A 632 -30.43 -9.68 2.14
N VAL A 633 -31.29 -9.20 1.25
CA VAL A 633 -32.67 -8.82 1.51
C VAL A 633 -33.54 -10.04 1.92
N VAL A 634 -33.33 -11.20 1.28
CA VAL A 634 -34.02 -12.46 1.67
C VAL A 634 -33.66 -12.84 3.12
N ASN A 635 -32.40 -12.71 3.49
CA ASN A 635 -31.98 -13.02 4.87
C ASN A 635 -32.47 -11.95 5.85
N ILE A 636 -32.51 -10.67 5.47
CA ILE A 636 -33.16 -9.62 6.23
C ILE A 636 -34.65 -9.96 6.43
N LYS A 637 -35.37 -10.34 5.37
CA LYS A 637 -36.77 -10.75 5.43
C LYS A 637 -36.99 -11.93 6.36
N LYS A 638 -36.19 -12.99 6.24
CA LYS A 638 -36.20 -14.15 7.18
C LYS A 638 -35.96 -13.70 8.62
N GLY A 639 -35.02 -12.78 8.83
CA GLY A 639 -34.76 -12.19 10.13
C GLY A 639 -36.02 -11.54 10.72
N PHE A 640 -36.73 -10.74 9.92
CA PHE A 640 -38.01 -10.11 10.34
C PHE A 640 -39.12 -11.16 10.52
N GLU A 641 -39.24 -12.15 9.66
CA GLU A 641 -40.26 -13.21 9.76
C GLU A 641 -40.07 -14.09 10.99
N ASN A 642 -38.83 -14.49 11.27
CA ASN A 642 -38.49 -15.33 12.43
C ASN A 642 -38.70 -14.57 13.77
N ASN A 643 -38.73 -13.25 13.73
CA ASN A 643 -38.88 -12.40 14.90
C ASN A 643 -40.21 -11.61 14.92
N LYS A 644 -41.25 -12.05 14.20
CA LYS A 644 -42.56 -11.36 14.11
C LYS A 644 -43.17 -11.02 15.47
N GLN A 645 -42.97 -11.85 16.47
CA GLN A 645 -43.49 -11.62 17.82
C GLN A 645 -42.75 -10.48 18.56
N LYS A 646 -41.49 -10.19 18.16
CA LYS A 646 -40.70 -9.10 18.72
C LYS A 646 -40.88 -7.80 17.93
N ASN A 647 -41.41 -7.89 16.71
CA ASN A 647 -41.75 -6.74 15.89
C ASN A 647 -43.06 -6.14 16.44
N ALA A 648 -42.97 -5.32 17.48
CA ALA A 648 -44.08 -4.47 17.90
C ALA A 648 -44.56 -3.67 16.67
N LYS A 649 -45.83 -3.33 16.58
CA LYS A 649 -46.33 -2.37 15.60
C LYS A 649 -45.56 -1.07 15.80
N LEU A 650 -44.61 -0.81 14.92
CA LEU A 650 -43.89 0.45 14.89
C LEU A 650 -44.75 1.43 14.10
N ASP A 651 -45.06 2.55 14.70
CA ASP A 651 -45.80 3.65 14.05
C ASP A 651 -44.89 4.47 13.10
N ALA A 652 -43.60 4.10 12.95
CA ALA A 652 -42.62 4.78 12.10
C ALA A 652 -41.86 3.79 11.23
N PRO A 653 -41.54 4.16 9.97
CA PRO A 653 -40.71 3.36 9.08
C PRO A 653 -39.29 3.14 9.62
N ILE A 654 -38.71 1.97 9.35
CA ILE A 654 -37.37 1.60 9.78
C ILE A 654 -36.31 2.09 8.75
N ASP A 655 -35.34 2.84 9.25
CA ASP A 655 -34.18 3.30 8.42
C ASP A 655 -33.12 2.19 8.34
N PHE A 656 -32.51 2.06 7.15
CA PHE A 656 -31.44 1.11 6.87
C PHE A 656 -30.13 1.87 6.64
N ILE A 657 -29.05 1.44 7.27
CA ILE A 657 -27.72 1.99 7.07
C ILE A 657 -26.94 0.99 6.23
N VAL A 658 -26.40 1.45 5.11
CA VAL A 658 -25.55 0.65 4.22
C VAL A 658 -24.18 1.31 4.19
N ALA A 659 -23.15 0.64 4.76
CA ALA A 659 -21.78 1.11 4.84
C ALA A 659 -20.84 -0.01 4.35
N GLY A 660 -19.64 0.28 3.76
CA GLY A 660 -18.70 -0.69 3.19
C GLY A 660 -18.50 -0.54 1.69
N GLY A 661 -17.35 -1.02 1.18
CA GLY A 661 -16.95 -0.91 -0.21
C GLY A 661 -17.92 -1.47 -1.24
N THR A 662 -18.63 -2.50 -0.86
CA THR A 662 -19.63 -3.13 -1.74
C THR A 662 -20.85 -2.25 -1.98
N ALA A 663 -21.14 -1.31 -1.07
CA ALA A 663 -22.27 -0.37 -1.19
C ALA A 663 -21.93 0.89 -2.02
N SER A 664 -20.83 0.89 -2.75
CA SER A 664 -20.23 2.07 -3.37
C SER A 664 -20.73 2.49 -4.75
N PRO A 665 -21.23 1.62 -5.67
CA PRO A 665 -21.67 2.05 -6.99
C PRO A 665 -22.80 3.09 -6.92
N PRO A 666 -22.84 4.06 -7.85
CA PRO A 666 -23.96 4.99 -7.96
C PRO A 666 -25.28 4.24 -8.03
N GLY A 667 -26.25 4.68 -7.22
CA GLY A 667 -27.56 4.06 -7.18
C GLY A 667 -27.66 2.79 -6.34
N PHE A 668 -26.57 2.35 -5.64
CA PHE A 668 -26.63 1.18 -4.77
C PHE A 668 -27.69 1.35 -3.68
N ASP A 669 -27.72 2.51 -3.01
CA ASP A 669 -28.72 2.86 -2.03
C ASP A 669 -30.14 2.75 -2.58
N LYS A 670 -30.38 3.31 -3.76
CA LYS A 670 -31.67 3.24 -4.47
C LYS A 670 -31.99 1.83 -4.95
N PHE A 671 -30.97 1.12 -5.47
CA PHE A 671 -31.14 -0.25 -5.95
C PHE A 671 -31.42 -1.21 -4.78
N PHE A 672 -30.71 -1.03 -3.69
CA PHE A 672 -30.97 -1.76 -2.44
C PHE A 672 -32.36 -1.42 -1.88
N GLU A 673 -32.75 -0.14 -1.83
CA GLU A 673 -34.08 0.31 -1.40
C GLU A 673 -35.18 -0.30 -2.26
N LYS A 674 -35.02 -0.30 -3.60
CA LYS A 674 -35.97 -0.91 -4.52
C LYS A 674 -36.20 -2.39 -4.20
N LEU A 675 -35.15 -3.19 -4.14
CA LEU A 675 -35.24 -4.62 -3.84
C LEU A 675 -35.78 -4.88 -2.43
N LEU A 676 -35.42 -4.03 -1.48
CA LEU A 676 -35.92 -4.10 -0.10
C LEU A 676 -37.43 -3.86 -0.04
N ARG A 677 -37.97 -2.89 -0.80
CA ARG A 677 -39.40 -2.61 -0.88
C ARG A 677 -40.17 -3.70 -1.66
N GLU A 678 -39.58 -4.23 -2.75
CA GLU A 678 -40.15 -5.34 -3.52
C GLU A 678 -40.26 -6.62 -2.70
N ALA A 679 -39.35 -6.86 -1.74
CA ALA A 679 -39.36 -8.02 -0.86
C ALA A 679 -40.58 -8.05 0.10
N LYS A 680 -41.30 -6.95 0.24
CA LYS A 680 -42.47 -6.81 1.14
C LYS A 680 -42.12 -7.33 2.53
N LEU A 681 -41.31 -6.60 3.24
CA LEU A 681 -40.97 -6.89 4.64
C LEU A 681 -42.23 -6.77 5.51
N SER A 682 -42.18 -7.39 6.68
CA SER A 682 -43.27 -7.25 7.69
C SER A 682 -43.21 -5.92 8.45
N VAL A 683 -42.38 -4.99 8.04
CA VAL A 683 -42.17 -3.64 8.59
C VAL A 683 -42.11 -2.63 7.45
N ASP A 684 -42.46 -1.37 7.72
CA ASP A 684 -42.34 -0.30 6.74
C ASP A 684 -40.91 0.14 6.60
N VAL A 685 -40.42 0.22 5.34
CA VAL A 685 -39.05 0.64 5.00
C VAL A 685 -38.96 2.15 4.96
N GLY A 686 -38.09 2.72 5.80
CA GLY A 686 -37.78 4.14 5.87
C GLY A 686 -36.67 4.53 4.83
N ARG A 687 -35.71 5.32 5.25
CA ARG A 687 -34.60 5.78 4.42
C ARG A 687 -33.50 4.71 4.37
N VAL A 688 -32.79 4.65 3.25
CA VAL A 688 -31.50 3.96 3.18
C VAL A 688 -30.39 5.01 3.31
N ILE A 689 -29.62 4.94 4.40
CA ILE A 689 -28.64 5.94 4.82
C ILE A 689 -27.21 5.38 4.65
N ARG A 690 -26.29 6.22 4.23
CA ARG A 690 -24.88 5.94 4.10
C ARG A 690 -24.05 6.87 4.99
N PRO A 691 -23.21 6.38 5.92
CA PRO A 691 -22.48 7.19 6.89
C PRO A 691 -21.27 7.94 6.30
N ASP A 692 -20.82 9.01 6.98
CA ASP A 692 -19.68 9.84 6.58
C ASP A 692 -18.30 9.30 7.05
N ASP A 693 -18.24 8.51 8.15
CA ASP A 693 -16.96 7.97 8.72
C ASP A 693 -17.06 6.50 9.12
N PRO A 694 -16.60 5.59 8.26
CA PRO A 694 -16.84 4.16 8.44
C PRO A 694 -15.81 3.42 9.33
N LEU A 695 -14.57 3.93 9.55
CA LEU A 695 -13.53 3.19 10.28
C LEU A 695 -13.69 3.23 11.80
N TYR A 696 -14.04 4.39 12.35
CA TYR A 696 -14.23 4.58 13.79
C TYR A 696 -15.68 4.44 14.22
N SER A 697 -16.60 4.32 13.26
CA SER A 697 -18.03 4.21 13.53
C SER A 697 -18.35 3.01 14.43
N VAL A 698 -17.66 1.88 14.28
CA VAL A 698 -17.86 0.70 15.13
C VAL A 698 -17.45 1.00 16.59
N ALA A 699 -16.21 1.48 16.82
CA ALA A 699 -15.74 1.81 18.18
C ALA A 699 -16.55 2.94 18.80
N ARG A 700 -16.92 3.98 18.01
CA ARG A 700 -17.81 5.07 18.42
C ARG A 700 -19.18 4.54 18.81
N GLY A 701 -19.74 3.65 18.03
CA GLY A 701 -21.02 3.01 18.31
C GLY A 701 -20.99 2.16 19.58
N CYS A 702 -19.92 1.41 19.81
CA CYS A 702 -19.70 0.69 21.07
C CYS A 702 -19.70 1.65 22.28
N LEU A 703 -19.03 2.80 22.17
CA LEU A 703 -19.04 3.81 23.24
C LEU A 703 -20.42 4.37 23.46
N ILE A 704 -21.13 4.78 22.40
CA ILE A 704 -22.51 5.32 22.53
C ILE A 704 -23.44 4.26 23.11
N ALA A 705 -23.28 2.99 22.73
CA ALA A 705 -24.05 1.90 23.35
C ALA A 705 -23.80 1.83 24.87
N SER A 706 -22.51 1.94 25.28
CA SER A 706 -22.15 1.91 26.72
C SER A 706 -22.70 3.10 27.51
N GLU A 707 -22.82 4.26 26.88
CA GLU A 707 -23.38 5.47 27.48
C GLU A 707 -24.92 5.40 27.69
N ASN A 708 -25.62 4.57 26.90
CA ASN A 708 -27.07 4.44 26.93
C ASN A 708 -27.58 3.30 27.82
N VAL A 709 -26.71 2.54 28.45
CA VAL A 709 -27.09 1.54 29.47
C VAL A 709 -27.17 2.24 30.83
N LYS A 710 -28.39 2.30 31.36
CA LYS A 710 -28.67 2.78 32.73
C LYS A 710 -28.57 1.65 33.75
#